data_6210ae33bb5a937fd6c97bd38b4194c9
#
_entry.id   6210ae33bb5a937fd6c97bd38b4194c9
#
_cell.length_a   1.000
_cell.length_b   1.000
_cell.length_c   1.000
_cell.angle_alpha   90.00
_cell.angle_beta   90.00
_cell.angle_gamma   90.00
#
_symmetry.space_group_name_H-M   'P 1'
#
loop_
_entity.id
_entity.type
_entity.pdbx_description
1 polymer ?
#
loop_
_entity_poly.entity_id
_entity_poly.type
_entity_poly.pdbx_seq_one_letter_code
_entity_poly.pdbx_strand_id
1 'polypeptide(L)'
;MNHLLMRFTLLALIVMSCAALLGAGATIGVVDYFAGDLPSIDAIQTANLSQTTRILDRDGKLIEALYHENRTVVSLTKISPKLQAATIATEDRTFYDNSGVDYRRLLIAVFYDLTHRNATLGGSTITQQVVKNDVLDSEEAQSRTVSRKFRELLLAEEMERRYTKPQILELYLNTINYGNGAYGAEAAAETYFQVHASDLTWAQASFLAGLPQAPTDYNPFGTPDQVDAAKGRWRQVLDSLVAVGQLAGPTADSIFAQNVIPRMIAARKALPAAHPALTAHFVDYIVKYIKQRYGDLALYEGGLTITTTLDLGTQAMADKWVKSGVHAYAKRGVNTGAMLVMNPNDGEILAMVGSADYNNAAIRGQINLTGTDPLGWRGVGSSFKVYTYAAALQAGLVTPASLLNDQTGVIGGHTFSDWDGKHEGYITLRTALTRSRNLPALWTYSQEGGDRVVSLLHSLGVTAKIENPAGVSTTLGHDAISMAEHLAAYSAFDNGGFRVGPHGILRVTDASGNVVEAFDPNFGHVQVITPELGYVMTDLLRGPVKLYLGSLGARPVAGKSGTTEAYTGSIFIGYTPNLAVAASLMHINDGPKCNSGYSYLATNFPPSGWQCPTSVLFGENVGISVWKPFVAEYYTKHPWPAMWTSPAAVVTRQVCAYDGGYISNGGYNEIFLKGFGEPRIPCGANPYPGEAPYTPPLPSPPPAPTPRTTPPAH
;
A
#
# COMPACT_ATOMS: atom_id res chain seq x y z
N MET A 1 11.01 49.41 -82.80
CA MET A 1 11.15 48.04 -82.19
C MET A 1 11.57 48.08 -80.73
N ASN A 2 12.49 48.97 -80.37
CA ASN A 2 12.99 49.01 -78.92
C ASN A 2 11.96 49.46 -77.85
N HIS A 3 11.04 50.37 -78.17
CA HIS A 3 10.03 50.85 -77.23
C HIS A 3 8.92 49.83 -76.96
N LEU A 4 8.64 48.91 -77.87
CA LEU A 4 7.64 47.85 -77.66
C LEU A 4 8.19 46.75 -76.82
N LEU A 5 9.48 46.37 -77.01
CA LEU A 5 10.18 45.38 -76.24
C LEU A 5 10.34 45.82 -74.73
N MET A 6 10.68 47.10 -74.52
CA MET A 6 10.83 47.70 -73.22
C MET A 6 9.48 47.75 -72.46
N ARG A 7 8.38 47.97 -73.12
CA ARG A 7 7.02 47.92 -72.54
C ARG A 7 6.62 46.49 -72.16
N PHE A 8 6.97 45.49 -73.00
CA PHE A 8 6.70 44.09 -72.72
C PHE A 8 7.53 43.57 -71.55
N THR A 9 8.82 43.95 -71.39
CA THR A 9 9.66 43.59 -70.31
C THR A 9 9.21 44.26 -69.02
N LEU A 10 8.76 45.53 -69.08
CA LEU A 10 8.22 46.23 -67.90
C LEU A 10 6.92 45.58 -67.39
N LEU A 11 6.01 45.23 -68.37
CA LEU A 11 4.76 44.54 -68.04
C LEU A 11 5.00 43.15 -67.40
N ALA A 12 5.95 42.41 -67.94
CA ALA A 12 6.31 41.10 -67.44
C ALA A 12 6.92 41.20 -66.00
N LEU A 13 7.75 42.20 -65.71
CA LEU A 13 8.28 42.48 -64.39
C LEU A 13 7.16 42.91 -63.44
N ILE A 14 6.21 43.74 -63.86
CA ILE A 14 5.07 44.10 -63.00
C ILE A 14 4.20 42.87 -62.68
N VAL A 15 3.90 42.05 -63.69
CA VAL A 15 3.11 40.81 -63.47
C VAL A 15 3.83 39.83 -62.55
N MET A 16 5.14 39.66 -62.72
CA MET A 16 5.94 38.81 -61.78
C MET A 16 5.99 39.43 -60.37
N SER A 17 6.13 40.74 -60.23
CA SER A 17 6.12 41.41 -58.93
C SER A 17 4.73 41.33 -58.29
N CYS A 18 3.63 41.51 -59.03
CA CYS A 18 2.28 41.32 -58.51
C CYS A 18 2.01 39.85 -58.12
N ALA A 19 2.47 38.88 -58.91
CA ALA A 19 2.35 37.48 -58.60
C ALA A 19 3.18 37.12 -57.36
N ALA A 20 4.38 37.68 -57.16
CA ALA A 20 5.21 37.54 -55.97
C ALA A 20 4.57 38.18 -54.75
N LEU A 21 3.96 39.38 -54.87
CA LEU A 21 3.23 40.06 -53.78
C LEU A 21 1.94 39.32 -53.40
N LEU A 22 1.18 38.81 -54.39
CA LEU A 22 0.02 37.96 -54.11
C LEU A 22 0.41 36.64 -53.46
N GLY A 23 1.51 36.04 -53.90
CA GLY A 23 2.08 34.85 -53.30
C GLY A 23 2.53 35.11 -51.85
N ALA A 24 3.20 36.25 -51.59
CA ALA A 24 3.62 36.64 -50.25
C ALA A 24 2.41 36.98 -49.36
N GLY A 25 1.39 37.68 -49.89
CA GLY A 25 0.16 37.94 -49.13
C GLY A 25 -0.64 36.67 -48.80
N ALA A 26 -0.69 35.72 -49.73
CA ALA A 26 -1.33 34.43 -49.47
C ALA A 26 -0.56 33.59 -48.44
N THR A 27 0.78 33.60 -48.50
CA THR A 27 1.60 32.91 -47.48
C THR A 27 1.47 33.55 -46.09
N ILE A 28 1.44 34.89 -45.99
CA ILE A 28 1.23 35.60 -44.71
C ILE A 28 -0.17 35.25 -44.15
N GLY A 29 -1.22 35.28 -44.98
CA GLY A 29 -2.58 34.96 -44.56
C GLY A 29 -2.75 33.50 -44.12
N VAL A 30 -2.06 32.55 -44.76
CA VAL A 30 -2.03 31.15 -44.37
C VAL A 30 -1.28 30.97 -43.03
N VAL A 31 -0.13 31.63 -42.89
CA VAL A 31 0.64 31.59 -41.63
C VAL A 31 -0.18 32.19 -40.48
N ASP A 32 -0.81 33.35 -40.68
CA ASP A 32 -1.62 34.05 -39.68
C ASP A 32 -2.86 33.24 -39.27
N TYR A 33 -3.50 32.57 -40.21
CA TYR A 33 -4.64 31.69 -39.97
C TYR A 33 -4.26 30.48 -39.08
N PHE A 34 -3.10 29.88 -39.29
CA PHE A 34 -2.64 28.72 -38.50
C PHE A 34 -1.87 29.12 -37.21
N ALA A 35 -1.38 30.35 -37.11
CA ALA A 35 -0.67 30.85 -35.95
C ALA A 35 -1.61 31.39 -34.87
N GLY A 36 -2.89 31.67 -35.18
CA GLY A 36 -3.83 32.32 -34.26
C GLY A 36 -4.23 31.48 -33.04
N ASP A 37 -4.11 30.15 -33.12
CA ASP A 37 -4.51 29.21 -32.05
C ASP A 37 -3.37 28.23 -31.69
N LEU A 38 -2.11 28.64 -31.76
CA LEU A 38 -1.00 27.78 -31.40
C LEU A 38 -0.90 27.63 -29.86
N PRO A 39 -0.77 26.41 -29.33
CA PRO A 39 -0.52 26.20 -27.90
C PRO A 39 0.81 26.83 -27.49
N SER A 40 0.91 27.26 -26.22
CA SER A 40 2.14 27.83 -25.70
C SER A 40 3.22 26.77 -25.50
N ILE A 41 4.41 27.01 -26.01
CA ILE A 41 5.60 26.19 -25.81
C ILE A 41 6.18 26.39 -24.40
N ASP A 42 5.80 27.44 -23.67
CA ASP A 42 6.29 27.73 -22.31
C ASP A 42 5.89 26.67 -21.28
N ALA A 43 4.89 25.86 -21.60
CA ALA A 43 4.42 24.77 -20.72
C ALA A 43 5.31 23.51 -20.77
N ILE A 44 6.25 23.42 -21.73
CA ILE A 44 7.12 22.26 -21.85
C ILE A 44 8.30 22.41 -20.87
N GLN A 45 8.08 21.99 -19.63
CA GLN A 45 9.15 21.80 -18.67
C GLN A 45 9.22 20.30 -18.36
N THR A 46 10.44 19.75 -18.30
CA THR A 46 10.66 18.36 -17.87
C THR A 46 10.05 18.07 -16.49
N ALA A 47 9.83 19.12 -15.67
CA ALA A 47 9.14 19.03 -14.39
C ALA A 47 7.64 18.71 -14.50
N ASN A 48 7.00 18.90 -15.65
CA ASN A 48 5.56 18.64 -15.85
C ASN A 48 5.27 17.30 -16.55
N LEU A 49 6.30 16.51 -16.84
CA LEU A 49 6.11 15.18 -17.43
C LEU A 49 5.65 14.20 -16.36
N SER A 50 4.64 13.40 -16.69
CA SER A 50 4.18 12.30 -15.84
C SER A 50 5.34 11.40 -15.45
N GLN A 51 5.55 11.20 -14.16
CA GLN A 51 6.66 10.41 -13.62
C GLN A 51 6.13 9.23 -12.81
N THR A 52 6.90 8.14 -12.82
CA THR A 52 6.58 6.93 -12.07
C THR A 52 6.68 7.17 -10.57
N THR A 53 5.61 6.88 -9.83
CA THR A 53 5.66 6.82 -8.37
C THR A 53 6.24 5.47 -7.93
N ARG A 54 7.14 5.50 -6.95
CA ARG A 54 7.83 4.32 -6.41
C ARG A 54 7.41 4.08 -4.96
N ILE A 55 6.95 2.88 -4.66
CA ILE A 55 6.68 2.42 -3.30
C ILE A 55 7.85 1.53 -2.88
N LEU A 56 8.53 1.92 -1.82
CA LEU A 56 9.71 1.24 -1.28
C LEU A 56 9.39 0.64 0.08
N ASP A 57 10.05 -0.46 0.45
CA ASP A 57 10.05 -0.97 1.82
C ASP A 57 10.83 -0.03 2.75
N ARG A 58 10.92 -0.37 4.03
CA ARG A 58 11.61 0.44 5.04
C ARG A 58 13.11 0.61 4.77
N ASP A 59 13.73 -0.33 4.06
CA ASP A 59 15.16 -0.36 3.72
C ASP A 59 15.44 0.27 2.35
N GLY A 60 14.43 0.81 1.66
CA GLY A 60 14.55 1.46 0.36
C GLY A 60 14.48 0.49 -0.83
N LYS A 61 14.10 -0.77 -0.63
CA LYS A 61 13.92 -1.73 -1.71
C LYS A 61 12.56 -1.52 -2.38
N LEU A 62 12.53 -1.54 -3.71
CA LEU A 62 11.31 -1.36 -4.50
C LEU A 62 10.31 -2.49 -4.22
N ILE A 63 9.09 -2.10 -3.81
CA ILE A 63 7.92 -2.98 -3.67
C ILE A 63 7.06 -2.89 -4.93
N GLU A 64 6.79 -1.64 -5.40
CA GLU A 64 5.86 -1.37 -6.47
C GLU A 64 6.21 -0.08 -7.21
N ALA A 65 5.89 -0.04 -8.51
CA ALA A 65 6.00 1.14 -9.35
C ALA A 65 4.64 1.46 -9.98
N LEU A 66 4.10 2.63 -9.70
CA LEU A 66 2.78 3.08 -10.17
C LEU A 66 2.94 4.16 -11.22
N TYR A 67 2.31 3.98 -12.38
CA TYR A 67 2.40 4.90 -13.51
C TYR A 67 1.22 4.70 -14.48
N HIS A 68 0.82 5.77 -15.16
CA HIS A 68 0.10 5.66 -16.44
C HIS A 68 1.10 5.43 -17.58
N GLU A 69 2.23 6.14 -17.52
CA GLU A 69 3.39 5.98 -18.40
C GLU A 69 4.63 5.76 -17.53
N ASN A 70 5.30 4.60 -17.68
CA ASN A 70 6.55 4.34 -16.95
C ASN A 70 7.62 5.31 -17.46
N ARG A 71 7.85 6.39 -16.71
CA ARG A 71 8.77 7.46 -17.08
C ARG A 71 9.61 7.88 -15.87
N THR A 72 10.90 7.94 -16.08
CA THR A 72 11.86 8.53 -15.14
C THR A 72 12.64 9.59 -15.90
N VAL A 73 12.44 10.85 -15.55
CA VAL A 73 13.14 11.98 -16.18
C VAL A 73 14.55 12.08 -15.64
N VAL A 74 15.52 12.16 -16.55
CA VAL A 74 16.94 12.30 -16.20
C VAL A 74 17.58 13.41 -17.07
N SER A 75 18.60 14.10 -16.55
CA SER A 75 19.34 15.10 -17.35
C SER A 75 20.06 14.43 -18.51
N LEU A 76 20.29 15.16 -19.60
CA LEU A 76 20.99 14.68 -20.78
C LEU A 76 22.36 14.09 -20.45
N THR A 77 23.04 14.60 -19.43
CA THR A 77 24.34 14.13 -18.94
C THR A 77 24.25 12.72 -18.30
N LYS A 78 23.07 12.29 -17.91
CA LYS A 78 22.76 10.95 -17.38
C LYS A 78 22.28 9.99 -18.45
N ILE A 79 22.22 10.42 -19.70
CA ILE A 79 21.88 9.56 -20.85
C ILE A 79 23.15 9.27 -21.64
N SER A 80 23.43 8.01 -21.88
CA SER A 80 24.65 7.57 -22.61
C SER A 80 24.82 8.34 -23.93
N PRO A 81 26.02 8.91 -24.20
CA PRO A 81 26.32 9.52 -25.48
C PRO A 81 26.10 8.58 -26.68
N LYS A 82 26.17 7.27 -26.45
CA LYS A 82 25.93 6.25 -27.49
C LYS A 82 24.44 6.22 -27.90
N LEU A 83 23.51 6.38 -26.94
CA LEU A 83 22.09 6.47 -27.23
C LEU A 83 21.75 7.79 -27.94
N GLN A 84 22.34 8.91 -27.47
CA GLN A 84 22.18 10.20 -28.14
C GLN A 84 22.62 10.14 -29.61
N ALA A 85 23.82 9.58 -29.87
CA ALA A 85 24.35 9.45 -31.22
C ALA A 85 23.50 8.50 -32.10
N ALA A 86 23.04 7.37 -31.54
CA ALA A 86 22.23 6.41 -32.26
C ALA A 86 20.85 6.99 -32.64
N THR A 87 20.24 7.74 -31.71
CA THR A 87 18.97 8.44 -31.94
C THR A 87 19.11 9.48 -33.05
N ILE A 88 20.11 10.35 -32.97
CA ILE A 88 20.36 11.38 -33.99
C ILE A 88 20.65 10.77 -35.36
N ALA A 89 21.51 9.75 -35.42
CA ALA A 89 21.85 9.07 -36.67
C ALA A 89 20.65 8.41 -37.34
N THR A 90 19.67 7.99 -36.55
CA THR A 90 18.49 7.25 -37.03
C THR A 90 17.32 8.16 -37.35
N GLU A 91 16.99 9.06 -36.44
CA GLU A 91 15.79 9.90 -36.53
C GLU A 91 16.04 11.21 -37.28
N ASP A 92 17.16 11.89 -37.00
CA ASP A 92 17.45 13.22 -37.54
C ASP A 92 18.94 13.50 -37.69
N ARG A 93 19.52 13.08 -38.83
CA ARG A 93 20.96 13.23 -39.10
C ARG A 93 21.44 14.67 -39.14
N THR A 94 20.54 15.61 -39.42
CA THR A 94 20.79 17.05 -39.53
C THR A 94 20.41 17.80 -38.27
N PHE A 95 20.12 17.09 -37.16
CA PHE A 95 19.59 17.66 -35.93
C PHE A 95 20.33 18.91 -35.46
N TYR A 96 21.65 18.88 -35.42
CA TYR A 96 22.45 20.04 -34.98
C TYR A 96 22.57 21.16 -36.02
N ASP A 97 22.22 20.87 -37.29
CA ASP A 97 22.35 21.80 -38.44
C ASP A 97 21.02 22.39 -38.93
N ASN A 98 19.89 21.71 -38.59
CA ASN A 98 18.57 22.21 -38.98
C ASN A 98 17.96 23.19 -37.94
N SER A 99 16.96 23.96 -38.35
CA SER A 99 16.23 24.93 -37.53
C SER A 99 14.88 24.38 -37.03
N GLY A 100 14.82 23.09 -36.65
CA GLY A 100 13.60 22.40 -36.27
C GLY A 100 12.87 21.71 -37.40
N VAL A 101 13.15 22.13 -38.64
CA VAL A 101 12.58 21.56 -39.88
C VAL A 101 13.70 21.30 -40.89
N ASP A 102 13.80 20.09 -41.40
CA ASP A 102 14.63 19.76 -42.54
C ASP A 102 13.85 19.96 -43.85
N TYR A 103 13.87 21.20 -44.36
CA TYR A 103 13.12 21.58 -45.57
C TYR A 103 13.52 20.77 -46.80
N ARG A 104 14.77 20.35 -46.93
CA ARG A 104 15.25 19.52 -48.02
C ARG A 104 14.62 18.13 -47.98
N ARG A 105 14.60 17.54 -46.79
CA ARG A 105 13.98 16.23 -46.57
C ARG A 105 12.46 16.29 -46.72
N LEU A 106 11.85 17.38 -46.26
CA LEU A 106 10.41 17.62 -46.41
C LEU A 106 10.00 17.69 -47.90
N LEU A 107 10.75 18.42 -48.73
CA LEU A 107 10.49 18.51 -50.17
C LEU A 107 10.63 17.14 -50.84
N ILE A 108 11.65 16.36 -50.50
CA ILE A 108 11.85 15.01 -51.03
C ILE A 108 10.69 14.09 -50.60
N ALA A 109 10.26 14.15 -49.35
CA ALA A 109 9.14 13.36 -48.86
C ALA A 109 7.83 13.70 -49.57
N VAL A 110 7.50 15.00 -49.73
CA VAL A 110 6.32 15.45 -50.47
C VAL A 110 6.36 15.02 -51.95
N PHE A 111 7.53 15.13 -52.59
CA PHE A 111 7.69 14.67 -53.98
C PHE A 111 7.52 13.17 -54.13
N TYR A 112 8.06 12.39 -53.16
CA TYR A 112 7.96 10.95 -53.14
C TYR A 112 6.51 10.48 -52.88
N ASP A 113 5.79 11.11 -51.96
CA ASP A 113 4.39 10.80 -51.63
C ASP A 113 3.46 11.13 -52.85
N LEU A 114 3.76 12.18 -53.59
CA LEU A 114 3.02 12.53 -54.82
C LEU A 114 3.26 11.52 -55.95
N THR A 115 4.42 10.88 -55.98
CA THR A 115 4.81 9.96 -57.08
C THR A 115 4.57 8.49 -56.72
N HIS A 116 4.50 8.12 -55.42
CA HIS A 116 4.35 6.75 -54.94
C HIS A 116 3.22 6.65 -53.92
N ARG A 117 2.02 6.38 -54.37
CA ARG A 117 0.74 6.45 -53.62
C ARG A 117 0.64 5.68 -52.31
N ASN A 118 1.63 4.88 -51.89
CA ASN A 118 1.60 4.01 -50.72
C ASN A 118 2.89 3.98 -49.90
N ALA A 119 3.80 4.93 -50.05
CA ALA A 119 5.07 4.92 -49.34
C ALA A 119 5.24 6.19 -48.52
N THR A 120 5.15 6.08 -47.19
CA THR A 120 5.47 7.15 -46.26
C THR A 120 6.97 7.21 -46.02
N LEU A 121 7.67 8.16 -46.60
CA LEU A 121 9.03 8.51 -46.23
C LEU A 121 8.98 9.28 -44.89
N GLY A 122 9.59 8.75 -43.82
CA GLY A 122 9.74 9.45 -42.55
C GLY A 122 10.59 10.72 -42.71
N GLY A 123 9.96 11.88 -42.67
CA GLY A 123 10.60 13.18 -42.86
C GLY A 123 10.59 14.11 -41.67
N SER A 124 10.07 13.68 -40.51
CA SER A 124 9.98 14.52 -39.32
C SER A 124 11.31 14.57 -38.57
N THR A 125 11.69 15.76 -38.10
CA THR A 125 12.87 15.98 -37.23
C THR A 125 12.58 15.57 -35.78
N ILE A 126 13.63 15.46 -34.96
CA ILE A 126 13.50 15.27 -33.52
C ILE A 126 12.63 16.36 -32.90
N THR A 127 12.86 17.65 -33.27
CA THR A 127 12.08 18.79 -32.77
C THR A 127 10.59 18.67 -33.11
N GLN A 128 10.26 18.25 -34.35
CA GLN A 128 8.89 18.00 -34.74
C GLN A 128 8.22 16.86 -33.98
N GLN A 129 9.00 15.81 -33.61
CA GLN A 129 8.48 14.70 -32.80
C GLN A 129 8.19 15.13 -31.38
N VAL A 130 9.03 15.99 -30.75
CA VAL A 130 8.76 16.59 -29.44
C VAL A 130 7.49 17.41 -29.47
N VAL A 131 7.37 18.31 -30.47
CA VAL A 131 6.14 19.12 -30.63
C VAL A 131 4.89 18.25 -30.75
N LYS A 132 4.94 17.23 -31.60
CA LYS A 132 3.83 16.30 -31.78
C LYS A 132 3.42 15.58 -30.50
N ASN A 133 4.38 15.15 -29.69
CA ASN A 133 4.13 14.28 -28.53
C ASN A 133 3.83 15.08 -27.25
N ASP A 134 4.38 16.29 -27.10
CA ASP A 134 4.40 17.01 -25.83
C ASP A 134 3.73 18.40 -25.88
N VAL A 135 3.42 18.93 -27.09
CA VAL A 135 2.81 20.25 -27.28
C VAL A 135 1.38 20.15 -27.81
N LEU A 136 1.16 19.29 -28.82
CA LEU A 136 -0.16 19.09 -29.39
C LEU A 136 -0.98 18.20 -28.46
N ASP A 137 -2.27 18.48 -28.31
CA ASP A 137 -3.15 17.59 -27.55
C ASP A 137 -3.25 16.20 -28.20
N SER A 138 -3.65 15.20 -27.43
CA SER A 138 -3.63 13.80 -27.83
C SER A 138 -4.54 13.51 -29.04
N GLU A 139 -5.64 14.25 -29.20
CA GLU A 139 -6.58 14.10 -30.32
C GLU A 139 -5.99 14.71 -31.59
N GLU A 140 -5.41 15.90 -31.48
CA GLU A 140 -4.72 16.56 -32.59
C GLU A 140 -3.46 15.80 -33.02
N ALA A 141 -2.65 15.34 -32.08
CA ALA A 141 -1.41 14.59 -32.34
C ALA A 141 -1.65 13.29 -33.15
N GLN A 142 -2.81 12.64 -32.99
CA GLN A 142 -3.20 11.43 -33.72
C GLN A 142 -3.82 11.73 -35.08
N SER A 143 -4.26 12.97 -35.37
CA SER A 143 -4.88 13.33 -36.63
C SER A 143 -3.86 13.30 -37.79
N ARG A 144 -4.27 12.86 -39.01
CA ARG A 144 -3.43 12.86 -40.20
C ARG A 144 -3.84 14.01 -41.16
N THR A 145 -3.89 15.24 -40.65
CA THR A 145 -4.30 16.42 -41.41
C THR A 145 -3.11 17.28 -41.85
N VAL A 146 -3.26 17.98 -42.98
CA VAL A 146 -2.26 18.94 -43.42
C VAL A 146 -2.16 20.10 -42.42
N SER A 147 -3.28 20.51 -41.84
CA SER A 147 -3.35 21.55 -40.81
C SER A 147 -2.45 21.22 -39.63
N ARG A 148 -2.61 20.02 -39.06
CA ARG A 148 -1.75 19.55 -37.97
C ARG A 148 -0.26 19.61 -38.37
N LYS A 149 0.09 19.10 -39.54
CA LYS A 149 1.49 19.08 -39.95
C LYS A 149 2.05 20.51 -40.14
N PHE A 150 1.24 21.46 -40.57
CA PHE A 150 1.65 22.84 -40.69
C PHE A 150 1.86 23.49 -39.31
N ARG A 151 0.96 23.24 -38.35
CA ARG A 151 1.11 23.72 -36.97
C ARG A 151 2.37 23.09 -36.29
N GLU A 152 2.62 21.80 -36.51
CA GLU A 152 3.82 21.11 -36.07
C GLU A 152 5.11 21.79 -36.57
N LEU A 153 5.14 22.21 -37.84
CA LEU A 153 6.28 22.93 -38.40
C LEU A 153 6.51 24.29 -37.74
N LEU A 154 5.44 25.09 -37.57
CA LEU A 154 5.53 26.43 -36.94
C LEU A 154 6.00 26.31 -35.46
N LEU A 155 5.45 25.36 -34.74
CA LEU A 155 5.83 25.11 -33.34
C LEU A 155 7.25 24.56 -33.21
N ALA A 156 7.72 23.75 -34.19
CA ALA A 156 9.09 23.25 -34.19
C ALA A 156 10.12 24.40 -34.39
N GLU A 157 9.82 25.34 -35.29
CA GLU A 157 10.65 26.56 -35.47
C GLU A 157 10.64 27.46 -34.23
N GLU A 158 9.49 27.61 -33.58
CA GLU A 158 9.38 28.39 -32.34
C GLU A 158 10.13 27.73 -31.19
N MET A 159 10.09 26.37 -31.08
CA MET A 159 10.86 25.63 -30.12
C MET A 159 12.37 25.85 -30.27
N GLU A 160 12.89 25.81 -31.47
CA GLU A 160 14.32 26.07 -31.79
C GLU A 160 14.76 27.51 -31.47
N ARG A 161 13.83 28.44 -31.45
CA ARG A 161 14.11 29.82 -31.01
C ARG A 161 14.27 29.98 -29.52
N ARG A 162 13.58 29.12 -28.76
CA ARG A 162 13.51 29.19 -27.28
C ARG A 162 14.43 28.23 -26.56
N TYR A 163 14.67 27.06 -27.14
CA TYR A 163 15.44 25.98 -26.53
C TYR A 163 16.71 25.69 -27.33
N THR A 164 17.77 25.36 -26.62
CA THR A 164 19.01 24.88 -27.25
C THR A 164 18.85 23.44 -27.75
N LYS A 165 19.65 23.03 -28.73
CA LYS A 165 19.65 21.65 -29.24
C LYS A 165 19.82 20.58 -28.12
N PRO A 166 20.73 20.77 -27.12
CA PRO A 166 20.80 19.81 -26.00
C PRO A 166 19.51 19.74 -25.18
N GLN A 167 18.82 20.86 -24.95
CA GLN A 167 17.55 20.86 -24.24
C GLN A 167 16.43 20.15 -25.01
N ILE A 168 16.34 20.34 -26.34
CA ILE A 168 15.39 19.64 -27.21
C ILE A 168 15.69 18.12 -27.22
N LEU A 169 16.98 17.74 -27.29
CA LEU A 169 17.36 16.33 -27.25
C LEU A 169 17.05 15.70 -25.88
N GLU A 170 17.23 16.44 -24.80
CA GLU A 170 16.85 16.00 -23.46
C GLU A 170 15.36 15.75 -23.34
N LEU A 171 14.53 16.70 -23.82
CA LEU A 171 13.08 16.53 -23.88
C LEU A 171 12.71 15.29 -24.68
N TYR A 172 13.22 15.16 -25.89
CA TYR A 172 12.94 14.00 -26.75
C TYR A 172 13.26 12.67 -26.06
N LEU A 173 14.47 12.56 -25.53
CA LEU A 173 14.94 11.33 -24.91
C LEU A 173 14.23 11.01 -23.59
N ASN A 174 13.53 11.96 -22.96
CA ASN A 174 12.70 11.76 -21.77
C ASN A 174 11.22 11.50 -22.07
N THR A 175 10.76 11.76 -23.31
CA THR A 175 9.33 11.71 -23.62
C THR A 175 8.95 10.62 -24.60
N ILE A 176 9.87 10.24 -25.50
CA ILE A 176 9.55 9.30 -26.59
C ILE A 176 9.20 7.90 -26.06
N ASN A 177 8.17 7.30 -26.69
CA ASN A 177 7.73 5.95 -26.37
C ASN A 177 8.65 4.89 -26.97
N TYR A 178 9.26 4.05 -26.14
CA TYR A 178 10.11 2.92 -26.53
C TYR A 178 9.34 1.58 -26.58
N GLY A 179 8.01 1.58 -26.29
CA GLY A 179 7.21 0.36 -26.21
C GLY A 179 7.26 -0.32 -24.84
N ASN A 180 6.40 -1.31 -24.64
CA ASN A 180 6.25 -2.04 -23.37
C ASN A 180 6.00 -1.12 -22.15
N GLY A 181 5.32 -0.01 -22.34
CA GLY A 181 5.03 0.98 -21.33
C GLY A 181 6.20 1.91 -20.98
N ALA A 182 7.38 1.75 -21.57
CA ALA A 182 8.55 2.56 -21.28
C ALA A 182 8.55 3.86 -22.08
N TYR A 183 8.45 4.98 -21.38
CA TYR A 183 8.56 6.33 -21.92
C TYR A 183 9.85 6.98 -21.42
N GLY A 184 10.68 7.45 -22.34
CA GLY A 184 12.00 8.01 -22.06
C GLY A 184 13.11 6.97 -21.91
N ALA A 185 14.34 7.47 -22.03
CA ALA A 185 15.57 6.67 -22.12
C ALA A 185 15.87 5.86 -20.86
N GLU A 186 15.62 6.44 -19.66
CA GLU A 186 15.91 5.76 -18.40
C GLU A 186 14.93 4.60 -18.20
N ALA A 187 13.64 4.84 -18.33
CA ALA A 187 12.63 3.79 -18.23
C ALA A 187 12.84 2.68 -19.29
N ALA A 188 13.29 3.04 -20.52
CA ALA A 188 13.61 2.07 -21.53
C ALA A 188 14.85 1.24 -21.17
N ALA A 189 15.92 1.86 -20.69
CA ALA A 189 17.14 1.15 -20.25
C ALA A 189 16.85 0.17 -19.12
N GLU A 190 16.06 0.57 -18.13
CA GLU A 190 15.60 -0.28 -17.03
C GLU A 190 14.70 -1.43 -17.54
N THR A 191 13.69 -1.11 -18.37
CA THR A 191 12.70 -2.09 -18.86
C THR A 191 13.33 -3.18 -19.72
N TYR A 192 14.23 -2.79 -20.60
CA TYR A 192 14.80 -3.72 -21.58
C TYR A 192 16.10 -4.39 -21.11
N PHE A 193 16.90 -3.71 -20.28
CA PHE A 193 18.24 -4.17 -19.94
C PHE A 193 18.57 -4.18 -18.45
N GLN A 194 17.69 -3.61 -17.58
CA GLN A 194 17.91 -3.49 -16.13
C GLN A 194 19.21 -2.73 -15.79
N VAL A 195 19.50 -1.69 -16.56
CA VAL A 195 20.63 -0.78 -16.36
C VAL A 195 20.14 0.66 -16.43
N HIS A 196 20.94 1.60 -15.90
CA HIS A 196 20.66 3.02 -16.09
C HIS A 196 20.96 3.46 -17.53
N ALA A 197 20.27 4.52 -17.99
CA ALA A 197 20.50 5.07 -19.33
C ALA A 197 21.96 5.51 -19.55
N SER A 198 22.67 5.92 -18.48
CA SER A 198 24.09 6.28 -18.50
C SER A 198 25.01 5.10 -18.88
N ASP A 199 24.61 3.87 -18.54
CA ASP A 199 25.46 2.67 -18.62
C ASP A 199 25.26 1.86 -19.91
N LEU A 200 24.38 2.33 -20.81
CA LEU A 200 24.08 1.67 -22.06
C LEU A 200 25.35 1.45 -22.91
N THR A 201 25.55 0.22 -23.31
CA THR A 201 26.55 -0.17 -24.33
C THR A 201 26.09 0.21 -25.73
N TRP A 202 26.97 0.20 -26.74
CA TRP A 202 26.57 0.44 -28.13
C TRP A 202 25.48 -0.51 -28.61
N ALA A 203 25.54 -1.79 -28.24
CA ALA A 203 24.53 -2.78 -28.62
C ALA A 203 23.17 -2.45 -28.04
N GLN A 204 23.09 -2.07 -26.77
CA GLN A 204 21.86 -1.69 -26.08
C GLN A 204 21.32 -0.35 -26.59
N ALA A 205 22.17 0.67 -26.68
CA ALA A 205 21.80 2.00 -27.15
C ALA A 205 21.29 2.00 -28.59
N SER A 206 21.98 1.31 -29.51
CA SER A 206 21.54 1.22 -30.91
C SER A 206 20.26 0.39 -31.06
N PHE A 207 20.03 -0.61 -30.19
CA PHE A 207 18.77 -1.34 -30.17
C PHE A 207 17.61 -0.43 -29.76
N LEU A 208 17.75 0.29 -28.62
CA LEU A 208 16.73 1.21 -28.13
C LEU A 208 16.39 2.29 -29.15
N ALA A 209 17.41 2.90 -29.78
CA ALA A 209 17.20 3.97 -30.76
C ALA A 209 16.35 3.54 -31.98
N GLY A 210 16.18 2.24 -32.20
CA GLY A 210 15.35 1.70 -33.27
C GLY A 210 13.86 1.62 -32.93
N LEU A 211 13.50 1.52 -31.67
CA LEU A 211 12.14 1.20 -31.21
C LEU A 211 11.10 2.31 -31.44
N PRO A 212 11.42 3.62 -31.26
CA PRO A 212 10.42 4.69 -31.30
C PRO A 212 9.67 4.83 -32.60
N GLN A 213 10.19 4.37 -33.74
CA GLN A 213 9.51 4.46 -35.03
C GLN A 213 8.19 3.68 -35.07
N ALA A 214 8.15 2.47 -34.45
CA ALA A 214 6.98 1.61 -34.38
C ALA A 214 7.07 0.71 -33.12
N PRO A 215 6.87 1.26 -31.90
CA PRO A 215 7.15 0.58 -30.65
C PRO A 215 6.35 -0.71 -30.44
N THR A 216 5.15 -0.77 -31.00
CA THR A 216 4.28 -1.96 -30.94
C THR A 216 4.79 -3.07 -31.88
N ASP A 217 5.28 -2.70 -33.08
CA ASP A 217 5.70 -3.66 -34.10
C ASP A 217 7.11 -4.19 -33.81
N TYR A 218 7.98 -3.36 -33.23
CA TYR A 218 9.37 -3.72 -32.87
C TYR A 218 9.46 -4.25 -31.43
N ASN A 219 8.50 -5.11 -31.02
CA ASN A 219 8.45 -5.63 -29.67
C ASN A 219 9.34 -6.89 -29.50
N PRO A 220 10.48 -6.81 -28.78
CA PRO A 220 11.39 -7.96 -28.59
C PRO A 220 10.81 -9.04 -27.65
N PHE A 221 9.69 -8.76 -26.97
CA PHE A 221 8.99 -9.69 -26.07
C PHE A 221 7.68 -10.22 -26.69
N GLY A 222 7.38 -9.85 -27.93
CA GLY A 222 6.15 -10.19 -28.62
C GLY A 222 6.23 -11.50 -29.40
N THR A 223 5.49 -11.52 -30.52
CA THR A 223 5.50 -12.66 -31.46
C THR A 223 6.86 -12.82 -32.17
N PRO A 224 7.16 -13.99 -32.75
CA PRO A 224 8.37 -14.17 -33.54
C PRO A 224 8.55 -13.11 -34.65
N ASP A 225 7.48 -12.74 -35.35
CA ASP A 225 7.51 -11.71 -36.39
C ASP A 225 7.90 -10.33 -35.85
N GLN A 226 7.40 -9.97 -34.63
CA GLN A 226 7.76 -8.72 -33.96
C GLN A 226 9.23 -8.72 -33.52
N VAL A 227 9.72 -9.86 -33.02
CA VAL A 227 11.14 -10.03 -32.65
C VAL A 227 12.05 -9.90 -33.86
N ASP A 228 11.69 -10.50 -34.99
CA ASP A 228 12.46 -10.40 -36.24
C ASP A 228 12.41 -8.96 -36.81
N ALA A 229 11.24 -8.29 -36.74
CA ALA A 229 11.11 -6.89 -37.11
C ALA A 229 12.01 -5.97 -36.25
N ALA A 230 12.02 -6.17 -34.91
CA ALA A 230 12.89 -5.44 -34.01
C ALA A 230 14.37 -5.65 -34.33
N LYS A 231 14.77 -6.89 -34.62
CA LYS A 231 16.14 -7.23 -35.03
C LYS A 231 16.50 -6.58 -36.36
N GLY A 232 15.61 -6.60 -37.34
CA GLY A 232 15.81 -5.94 -38.62
C GLY A 232 15.96 -4.42 -38.45
N ARG A 233 15.14 -3.80 -37.61
CA ARG A 233 15.24 -2.38 -37.30
C ARG A 233 16.54 -2.03 -36.58
N TRP A 234 17.00 -2.85 -35.64
CA TRP A 234 18.31 -2.68 -35.01
C TRP A 234 19.45 -2.65 -35.99
N ARG A 235 19.44 -3.56 -37.02
CA ARG A 235 20.45 -3.54 -38.09
C ARG A 235 20.44 -2.20 -38.84
N GLN A 236 19.26 -1.67 -39.18
CA GLN A 236 19.13 -0.36 -39.86
C GLN A 236 19.73 0.80 -39.03
N VAL A 237 19.58 0.77 -37.70
CA VAL A 237 20.20 1.76 -36.79
C VAL A 237 21.73 1.68 -36.88
N LEU A 238 22.28 0.48 -36.82
CA LEU A 238 23.75 0.27 -36.97
C LEU A 238 24.26 0.75 -38.32
N ASP A 239 23.51 0.49 -39.39
CA ASP A 239 23.87 0.98 -40.75
C ASP A 239 23.78 2.51 -40.81
N SER A 240 22.85 3.13 -40.10
CA SER A 240 22.74 4.58 -39.95
C SER A 240 23.96 5.19 -39.23
N LEU A 241 24.44 4.53 -38.17
CA LEU A 241 25.63 4.94 -37.42
C LEU A 241 26.89 4.86 -38.27
N VAL A 242 26.99 3.84 -39.13
CA VAL A 242 28.08 3.70 -40.08
C VAL A 242 28.01 4.80 -41.13
N ALA A 243 26.81 5.09 -41.67
CA ALA A 243 26.63 6.09 -42.73
C ALA A 243 26.97 7.52 -42.27
N VAL A 244 26.86 7.83 -40.96
CA VAL A 244 27.27 9.12 -40.38
C VAL A 244 28.67 9.10 -39.78
N GLY A 245 29.43 8.01 -39.92
CA GLY A 245 30.81 7.90 -39.46
C GLY A 245 31.00 7.71 -37.95
N GLN A 246 29.92 7.40 -37.19
CA GLN A 246 30.00 7.14 -35.76
C GLN A 246 30.54 5.75 -35.44
N LEU A 247 30.39 4.78 -36.35
CA LEU A 247 30.91 3.43 -36.24
C LEU A 247 31.58 3.00 -37.54
N ALA A 248 32.62 2.17 -37.45
CA ALA A 248 33.14 1.45 -38.60
C ALA A 248 32.27 0.23 -38.94
N GLY A 249 32.13 -0.12 -40.20
CA GLY A 249 31.32 -1.27 -40.63
C GLY A 249 31.60 -2.58 -39.86
N PRO A 250 32.88 -3.05 -39.75
CA PRO A 250 33.19 -4.24 -38.98
C PRO A 250 32.83 -4.15 -37.49
N THR A 251 32.87 -2.93 -36.91
CA THR A 251 32.45 -2.71 -35.54
C THR A 251 30.91 -2.84 -35.39
N ALA A 252 30.15 -2.29 -36.34
CA ALA A 252 28.71 -2.46 -36.38
C ALA A 252 28.30 -3.93 -36.51
N ASP A 253 28.98 -4.69 -37.34
CA ASP A 253 28.77 -6.15 -37.49
C ASP A 253 29.06 -6.92 -36.20
N SER A 254 30.14 -6.56 -35.50
CA SER A 254 30.49 -7.14 -34.19
C SER A 254 29.46 -6.82 -33.12
N ILE A 255 28.91 -5.59 -33.14
CA ILE A 255 27.82 -5.18 -32.21
C ILE A 255 26.56 -5.98 -32.50
N PHE A 256 26.16 -6.11 -33.77
CA PHE A 256 24.99 -6.88 -34.17
C PHE A 256 25.11 -8.37 -33.82
N ALA A 257 26.28 -8.94 -33.93
CA ALA A 257 26.56 -10.34 -33.56
C ALA A 257 26.38 -10.63 -32.07
N GLN A 258 26.37 -9.62 -31.19
CA GLN A 258 26.11 -9.79 -29.74
C GLN A 258 24.71 -10.26 -29.43
N ASN A 259 23.75 -10.04 -30.34
CA ASN A 259 22.36 -10.45 -30.23
C ASN A 259 21.78 -10.25 -28.83
N VAL A 260 21.46 -8.99 -28.48
CA VAL A 260 21.01 -8.61 -27.11
C VAL A 260 19.64 -9.18 -26.72
N ILE A 261 18.79 -9.56 -27.69
CA ILE A 261 17.41 -9.97 -27.48
C ILE A 261 17.25 -11.17 -26.53
N PRO A 262 17.99 -12.29 -26.66
CA PRO A 262 17.86 -13.41 -25.76
C PRO A 262 18.19 -13.05 -24.29
N ARG A 263 19.16 -12.15 -24.08
CA ARG A 263 19.52 -11.65 -22.74
C ARG A 263 18.42 -10.79 -22.14
N MET A 264 17.78 -9.94 -22.94
CA MET A 264 16.60 -9.16 -22.49
C MET A 264 15.45 -10.06 -22.06
N ILE A 265 15.13 -11.09 -22.85
CA ILE A 265 14.06 -12.03 -22.52
C ILE A 265 14.37 -12.79 -21.23
N ALA A 266 15.61 -13.24 -21.05
CA ALA A 266 16.04 -13.91 -19.84
C ALA A 266 15.99 -13.00 -18.62
N ALA A 267 16.42 -11.74 -18.74
CA ALA A 267 16.39 -10.75 -17.69
C ALA A 267 14.95 -10.41 -17.26
N ARG A 268 14.04 -10.22 -18.22
CA ARG A 268 12.62 -9.97 -17.93
C ARG A 268 11.93 -11.13 -17.20
N LYS A 269 12.27 -12.38 -17.53
CA LYS A 269 11.76 -13.57 -16.82
C LYS A 269 12.27 -13.65 -15.39
N ALA A 270 13.42 -13.08 -15.09
CA ALA A 270 14.02 -13.05 -13.77
C ALA A 270 13.45 -11.91 -12.88
N LEU A 271 12.75 -10.93 -13.47
CA LEU A 271 12.07 -9.90 -12.67
C LEU A 271 10.94 -10.54 -11.87
N PRO A 272 10.80 -10.24 -10.56
CA PRO A 272 9.58 -10.55 -9.83
C PRO A 272 8.39 -9.97 -10.60
N ALA A 273 7.28 -10.71 -10.63
CA ALA A 273 6.04 -10.17 -11.18
C ALA A 273 5.76 -8.82 -10.49
N ALA A 274 5.43 -7.79 -11.28
CA ALA A 274 4.83 -6.57 -10.76
C ALA A 274 3.61 -6.98 -9.90
N HIS A 275 3.48 -6.46 -8.68
CA HIS A 275 2.66 -6.96 -7.60
C HIS A 275 3.04 -8.41 -7.20
N PRO A 276 4.09 -8.64 -6.44
CA PRO A 276 4.18 -9.91 -5.75
C PRO A 276 2.90 -10.02 -4.92
N ALA A 277 2.12 -11.09 -5.11
CA ALA A 277 0.93 -11.37 -4.29
C ALA A 277 1.24 -11.26 -2.79
N LEU A 278 2.50 -11.36 -2.45
CA LEU A 278 3.07 -11.16 -1.13
C LEU A 278 2.79 -9.76 -0.53
N THR A 279 2.85 -8.68 -1.33
CA THR A 279 2.75 -7.29 -0.83
C THR A 279 1.47 -6.58 -1.27
N ALA A 280 0.64 -7.22 -2.10
CA ALA A 280 -0.49 -6.59 -2.77
C ALA A 280 -1.46 -5.88 -1.80
N HIS A 281 -1.85 -6.50 -0.70
CA HIS A 281 -2.74 -5.88 0.29
C HIS A 281 -2.13 -4.64 0.94
N PHE A 282 -0.83 -4.65 1.19
CA PHE A 282 -0.14 -3.49 1.75
C PHE A 282 0.00 -2.38 0.71
N VAL A 283 0.30 -2.72 -0.54
CA VAL A 283 0.32 -1.75 -1.66
C VAL A 283 -1.05 -1.09 -1.83
N ASP A 284 -2.15 -1.86 -1.84
CA ASP A 284 -3.51 -1.31 -1.90
C ASP A 284 -3.81 -0.34 -0.74
N TYR A 285 -3.34 -0.67 0.47
CA TYR A 285 -3.46 0.20 1.63
C TYR A 285 -2.72 1.53 1.43
N ILE A 286 -1.47 1.50 0.94
CA ILE A 286 -0.67 2.69 0.64
C ILE A 286 -1.30 3.50 -0.49
N VAL A 287 -1.70 2.84 -1.60
CA VAL A 287 -2.37 3.47 -2.74
C VAL A 287 -3.62 4.22 -2.30
N LYS A 288 -4.47 3.59 -1.49
CA LYS A 288 -5.68 4.21 -0.94
C LYS A 288 -5.36 5.46 -0.12
N TYR A 289 -4.36 5.40 0.75
CA TYR A 289 -3.92 6.55 1.55
C TYR A 289 -3.47 7.72 0.66
N ILE A 290 -2.55 7.45 -0.27
CA ILE A 290 -1.99 8.48 -1.17
C ILE A 290 -3.09 9.11 -2.04
N LYS A 291 -4.01 8.30 -2.59
CA LYS A 291 -5.17 8.81 -3.35
C LYS A 291 -6.04 9.74 -2.53
N GLN A 292 -6.34 9.38 -1.30
CA GLN A 292 -7.16 10.20 -0.40
C GLN A 292 -6.46 11.50 0.00
N ARG A 293 -5.13 11.47 0.13
CA ARG A 293 -4.33 12.59 0.62
C ARG A 293 -3.89 13.55 -0.48
N TYR A 294 -3.50 13.03 -1.67
CA TYR A 294 -2.86 13.78 -2.73
C TYR A 294 -3.60 13.69 -4.09
N GLY A 295 -4.57 12.80 -4.22
CA GLY A 295 -5.31 12.56 -5.45
C GLY A 295 -4.64 11.57 -6.40
N ASP A 296 -5.40 11.15 -7.44
CA ASP A 296 -4.93 10.17 -8.42
C ASP A 296 -3.79 10.70 -9.29
N LEU A 297 -3.82 11.98 -9.63
CA LEU A 297 -2.80 12.59 -10.48
C LEU A 297 -1.42 12.56 -9.81
N ALA A 298 -1.35 12.93 -8.53
CA ALA A 298 -0.09 12.87 -7.78
C ALA A 298 0.44 11.44 -7.68
N LEU A 299 -0.45 10.45 -7.52
CA LEU A 299 -0.07 9.05 -7.40
C LEU A 299 0.51 8.46 -8.70
N TYR A 300 -0.07 8.77 -9.86
CA TYR A 300 0.30 8.11 -11.11
C TYR A 300 1.20 8.97 -12.02
N GLU A 301 1.31 10.26 -11.75
CA GLU A 301 2.04 11.21 -12.58
C GLU A 301 3.03 12.08 -11.79
N GLY A 302 2.88 12.15 -10.47
CA GLY A 302 3.66 13.05 -9.61
C GLY A 302 5.09 12.59 -9.32
N GLY A 303 5.49 11.39 -9.70
CA GLY A 303 6.84 10.87 -9.45
C GLY A 303 7.19 10.76 -7.97
N LEU A 304 6.22 10.42 -7.12
CA LEU A 304 6.44 10.32 -5.68
C LEU A 304 7.37 9.14 -5.36
N THR A 305 8.22 9.32 -4.38
CA THR A 305 8.93 8.21 -3.74
C THR A 305 8.37 8.03 -2.33
N ILE A 306 7.73 6.89 -2.09
CA ILE A 306 7.03 6.54 -0.86
C ILE A 306 7.84 5.48 -0.13
N THR A 307 8.56 5.87 0.92
CA THR A 307 9.24 4.93 1.82
C THR A 307 8.23 4.47 2.86
N THR A 308 8.00 3.18 2.92
CA THR A 308 6.98 2.57 3.79
C THR A 308 7.59 1.94 5.04
N THR A 309 6.73 1.54 5.97
CA THR A 309 7.08 0.81 7.19
C THR A 309 7.29 -0.69 6.96
N LEU A 310 6.92 -1.22 5.77
CA LEU A 310 6.93 -2.65 5.48
C LEU A 310 8.34 -3.24 5.61
N ASP A 311 8.46 -4.32 6.36
CA ASP A 311 9.65 -5.18 6.38
C ASP A 311 9.39 -6.43 5.53
N LEU A 312 10.07 -6.54 4.39
CA LEU A 312 9.83 -7.65 3.44
C LEU A 312 10.18 -9.03 4.04
N GLY A 313 11.11 -9.09 4.99
CA GLY A 313 11.45 -10.33 5.69
C GLY A 313 10.32 -10.77 6.61
N THR A 314 9.77 -9.83 7.38
CA THR A 314 8.61 -10.05 8.26
C THR A 314 7.35 -10.34 7.46
N GLN A 315 7.15 -9.65 6.32
CA GLN A 315 6.03 -9.89 5.41
C GLN A 315 6.04 -11.34 4.86
N ALA A 316 7.19 -11.80 4.38
CA ALA A 316 7.33 -13.17 3.87
C ALA A 316 7.11 -14.22 4.96
N MET A 317 7.55 -13.94 6.18
CA MET A 317 7.32 -14.81 7.34
C MET A 317 5.83 -14.86 7.71
N ALA A 318 5.14 -13.72 7.72
CA ALA A 318 3.71 -13.64 7.99
C ALA A 318 2.88 -14.41 6.94
N ASP A 319 3.16 -14.22 5.67
CA ASP A 319 2.52 -14.94 4.56
C ASP A 319 2.72 -16.47 4.68
N LYS A 320 3.95 -16.91 4.95
CA LYS A 320 4.28 -18.33 5.18
C LYS A 320 3.40 -18.94 6.27
N TRP A 321 3.27 -18.27 7.42
CA TRP A 321 2.54 -18.85 8.56
C TRP A 321 1.03 -18.77 8.39
N VAL A 322 0.49 -17.76 7.71
CA VAL A 322 -0.94 -17.73 7.31
C VAL A 322 -1.24 -18.91 6.39
N LYS A 323 -0.47 -19.12 5.32
CA LYS A 323 -0.64 -20.24 4.39
C LYS A 323 -0.49 -21.59 5.07
N SER A 324 0.47 -21.72 5.97
CA SER A 324 0.67 -22.95 6.77
C SER A 324 -0.55 -23.26 7.65
N GLY A 325 -1.11 -22.24 8.32
CA GLY A 325 -2.31 -22.39 9.14
C GLY A 325 -3.53 -22.78 8.31
N VAL A 326 -3.75 -22.13 7.17
CA VAL A 326 -4.82 -22.48 6.23
C VAL A 326 -4.69 -23.94 5.78
N HIS A 327 -3.50 -24.37 5.39
CA HIS A 327 -3.24 -25.73 4.98
C HIS A 327 -3.52 -26.76 6.11
N ALA A 328 -3.08 -26.44 7.32
CA ALA A 328 -3.26 -27.33 8.48
C ALA A 328 -4.74 -27.59 8.82
N TYR A 329 -5.61 -26.61 8.58
CA TYR A 329 -7.04 -26.69 8.88
C TYR A 329 -7.95 -26.76 7.65
N ALA A 330 -7.41 -26.97 6.45
CA ALA A 330 -8.19 -27.09 5.21
C ALA A 330 -9.28 -28.16 5.30
N LYS A 331 -9.01 -29.31 5.93
CA LYS A 331 -10.00 -30.38 6.15
C LYS A 331 -11.14 -29.99 7.10
N ARG A 332 -10.98 -28.89 7.86
CA ARG A 332 -12.03 -28.30 8.70
C ARG A 332 -12.78 -27.18 8.00
N GLY A 333 -12.53 -26.97 6.71
CA GLY A 333 -13.18 -25.94 5.90
C GLY A 333 -12.46 -24.58 5.91
N VAL A 334 -11.31 -24.43 6.58
CA VAL A 334 -10.52 -23.19 6.51
C VAL A 334 -9.95 -23.03 5.11
N ASN A 335 -10.20 -21.89 4.47
CA ASN A 335 -9.71 -21.60 3.13
C ASN A 335 -8.96 -20.28 3.01
N THR A 336 -9.01 -19.43 4.05
CA THR A 336 -8.26 -18.17 4.11
C THR A 336 -7.87 -17.81 5.53
N GLY A 337 -7.02 -16.82 5.66
CA GLY A 337 -6.57 -16.24 6.92
C GLY A 337 -5.86 -14.93 6.67
N ALA A 338 -5.61 -14.18 7.74
CA ALA A 338 -4.94 -12.90 7.70
C ALA A 338 -3.94 -12.77 8.85
N MET A 339 -2.95 -11.90 8.67
CA MET A 339 -2.04 -11.50 9.74
C MET A 339 -1.65 -10.04 9.57
N LEU A 340 -1.71 -9.30 10.67
CA LEU A 340 -1.16 -7.96 10.79
C LEU A 340 -0.07 -7.96 11.86
N VAL A 341 1.07 -7.38 11.51
CA VAL A 341 2.22 -7.23 12.41
C VAL A 341 2.54 -5.76 12.53
N MET A 342 2.66 -5.27 13.75
CA MET A 342 2.82 -3.85 14.04
C MET A 342 3.82 -3.63 15.17
N ASN A 343 4.52 -2.51 15.17
CA ASN A 343 5.25 -2.04 16.35
C ASN A 343 4.23 -1.39 17.33
N PRO A 344 4.09 -1.90 18.55
CA PRO A 344 3.11 -1.38 19.49
C PRO A 344 3.41 0.04 20.02
N ASN A 345 4.64 0.52 19.85
CA ASN A 345 5.07 1.81 20.41
C ASN A 345 4.75 3.02 19.50
N ASP A 346 4.71 2.81 18.19
CA ASP A 346 4.51 3.89 17.21
C ASP A 346 3.40 3.60 16.20
N GLY A 347 2.98 2.34 16.05
CA GLY A 347 1.93 1.93 15.11
C GLY A 347 2.44 1.55 13.71
N GLU A 348 3.75 1.48 13.50
CA GLU A 348 4.33 1.04 12.22
C GLU A 348 3.85 -0.36 11.82
N ILE A 349 3.24 -0.48 10.65
CA ILE A 349 2.83 -1.77 10.08
C ILE A 349 4.05 -2.44 9.45
N LEU A 350 4.56 -3.48 10.07
CA LEU A 350 5.73 -4.24 9.63
C LEU A 350 5.38 -5.32 8.59
N ALA A 351 4.17 -5.88 8.68
CA ALA A 351 3.63 -6.85 7.72
C ALA A 351 2.11 -6.80 7.67
N MET A 352 1.55 -7.01 6.48
CA MET A 352 0.10 -7.04 6.23
C MET A 352 -0.24 -8.15 5.23
N VAL A 353 -0.79 -9.24 5.73
CA VAL A 353 -1.32 -10.36 4.94
C VAL A 353 -2.82 -10.33 5.06
N GLY A 354 -3.51 -9.80 4.05
CA GLY A 354 -4.97 -9.62 4.09
C GLY A 354 -5.76 -10.86 3.71
N SER A 355 -5.16 -11.83 3.01
CA SER A 355 -5.75 -13.12 2.66
C SER A 355 -4.66 -14.16 2.42
N ALA A 356 -5.03 -15.43 2.35
CA ALA A 356 -4.09 -16.51 2.03
C ALA A 356 -3.58 -16.48 0.58
N ASP A 357 -4.35 -15.89 -0.34
CA ASP A 357 -3.98 -15.74 -1.75
C ASP A 357 -4.77 -14.57 -2.37
N TYR A 358 -4.08 -13.46 -2.62
CA TYR A 358 -4.65 -12.23 -3.18
C TYR A 358 -5.36 -12.45 -4.52
N ASN A 359 -4.83 -13.33 -5.37
CA ASN A 359 -5.34 -13.57 -6.72
C ASN A 359 -6.47 -14.61 -6.79
N ASN A 360 -6.80 -15.24 -5.68
CA ASN A 360 -7.83 -16.30 -5.63
C ASN A 360 -9.22 -15.70 -5.45
N ALA A 361 -9.99 -15.63 -6.54
CA ALA A 361 -11.36 -15.11 -6.53
C ALA A 361 -12.33 -15.96 -5.68
N ALA A 362 -12.10 -17.28 -5.57
CA ALA A 362 -12.98 -18.18 -4.80
C ALA A 362 -12.99 -17.87 -3.29
N ILE A 363 -11.91 -17.30 -2.77
CA ILE A 363 -11.83 -16.83 -1.38
C ILE A 363 -11.94 -15.31 -1.27
N ARG A 364 -12.32 -14.62 -2.36
CA ARG A 364 -12.33 -13.15 -2.45
C ARG A 364 -11.00 -12.55 -1.99
N GLY A 365 -9.91 -13.10 -2.51
CA GLY A 365 -8.54 -12.86 -2.05
C GLY A 365 -8.13 -11.39 -1.98
N GLN A 366 -8.75 -10.49 -2.77
CA GLN A 366 -8.49 -9.07 -2.76
C GLN A 366 -9.10 -8.32 -1.56
N ILE A 367 -10.05 -8.93 -0.81
CA ILE A 367 -10.56 -8.33 0.42
C ILE A 367 -9.45 -8.38 1.48
N ASN A 368 -9.08 -7.23 1.98
CA ASN A 368 -8.09 -7.12 3.05
C ASN A 368 -8.73 -7.39 4.42
N LEU A 369 -8.58 -8.63 4.91
CA LEU A 369 -9.14 -9.08 6.19
C LEU A 369 -8.43 -8.49 7.42
N THR A 370 -7.34 -7.72 7.24
CA THR A 370 -6.76 -6.96 8.35
C THR A 370 -7.61 -5.74 8.73
N GLY A 371 -8.65 -5.44 7.94
CA GLY A 371 -9.66 -4.44 8.27
C GLY A 371 -9.30 -3.01 7.89
N THR A 372 -8.38 -2.82 6.97
CA THR A 372 -8.14 -1.48 6.38
C THR A 372 -9.28 -1.06 5.44
N ASP A 373 -10.17 -2.00 5.10
CA ASP A 373 -11.42 -1.79 4.39
C ASP A 373 -12.57 -2.34 5.25
N PRO A 374 -13.73 -1.64 5.38
CA PRO A 374 -14.89 -2.15 6.11
C PRO A 374 -15.36 -3.54 5.69
N LEU A 375 -15.16 -3.92 4.42
CA LEU A 375 -15.44 -5.26 3.93
C LEU A 375 -14.58 -6.34 4.62
N GLY A 376 -13.44 -5.97 5.17
CA GLY A 376 -12.53 -6.84 5.92
C GLY A 376 -12.87 -6.96 7.41
N TRP A 377 -13.80 -6.15 7.95
CA TRP A 377 -14.13 -6.16 9.37
C TRP A 377 -14.88 -7.44 9.77
N ARG A 378 -14.58 -7.95 10.95
CA ARG A 378 -15.14 -9.20 11.47
C ARG A 378 -15.40 -9.12 12.97
N GLY A 379 -16.31 -9.95 13.47
CA GLY A 379 -16.44 -10.19 14.89
C GLY A 379 -15.12 -10.70 15.48
N VAL A 380 -14.77 -10.21 16.65
CA VAL A 380 -13.50 -10.52 17.32
C VAL A 380 -13.65 -11.58 18.41
N GLY A 381 -14.89 -12.01 18.69
CA GLY A 381 -15.19 -13.04 19.67
C GLY A 381 -14.65 -12.69 21.06
N SER A 382 -14.27 -13.68 21.82
CA SER A 382 -13.81 -13.54 23.20
C SER A 382 -12.59 -12.64 23.42
N SER A 383 -11.93 -12.16 22.35
CA SER A 383 -10.88 -11.15 22.51
C SER A 383 -11.45 -9.78 22.90
N PHE A 384 -12.76 -9.54 22.68
CA PHE A 384 -13.46 -8.35 23.16
C PHE A 384 -13.54 -8.26 24.70
N LYS A 385 -13.58 -9.40 25.42
CA LYS A 385 -13.68 -9.44 26.91
C LYS A 385 -12.60 -8.64 27.60
N VAL A 386 -11.48 -8.41 26.92
CA VAL A 386 -10.37 -7.59 27.43
C VAL A 386 -10.82 -6.16 27.70
N TYR A 387 -11.65 -5.59 26.85
CA TYR A 387 -12.21 -4.24 27.05
C TYR A 387 -13.18 -4.17 28.21
N THR A 388 -14.03 -5.19 28.37
CA THR A 388 -14.96 -5.29 29.51
C THR A 388 -14.18 -5.30 30.83
N TYR A 389 -13.17 -6.19 30.94
CA TYR A 389 -12.40 -6.26 32.18
C TYR A 389 -11.51 -5.04 32.42
N ALA A 390 -10.95 -4.44 31.35
CA ALA A 390 -10.16 -3.22 31.46
C ALA A 390 -11.00 -2.04 31.96
N ALA A 391 -12.22 -1.89 31.43
CA ALA A 391 -13.15 -0.84 31.85
C ALA A 391 -13.60 -1.05 33.30
N ALA A 392 -13.93 -2.28 33.69
CA ALA A 392 -14.32 -2.62 35.06
C ALA A 392 -13.17 -2.41 36.07
N LEU A 393 -11.93 -2.76 35.71
CA LEU A 393 -10.73 -2.46 36.49
C LEU A 393 -10.50 -0.94 36.61
N GLN A 394 -10.64 -0.19 35.52
CA GLN A 394 -10.51 1.26 35.51
C GLN A 394 -11.55 1.94 36.37
N ALA A 395 -12.78 1.42 36.39
CA ALA A 395 -13.86 1.92 37.21
C ALA A 395 -13.77 1.47 38.69
N GLY A 396 -12.88 0.54 39.02
CA GLY A 396 -12.74 -0.02 40.36
C GLY A 396 -13.83 -0.96 40.81
N LEU A 397 -14.59 -1.47 39.85
CA LEU A 397 -15.66 -2.43 40.15
C LEU A 397 -15.11 -3.82 40.46
N VAL A 398 -13.97 -4.15 39.87
CA VAL A 398 -13.30 -5.44 40.04
C VAL A 398 -11.79 -5.28 40.22
N THR A 399 -11.15 -6.34 40.72
CA THR A 399 -9.69 -6.50 40.81
C THR A 399 -9.29 -7.83 40.18
N PRO A 400 -8.02 -8.09 39.92
CA PRO A 400 -7.57 -9.38 39.41
C PRO A 400 -8.00 -10.56 40.29
N ALA A 401 -8.13 -10.37 41.63
CA ALA A 401 -8.56 -11.36 42.58
C ALA A 401 -10.08 -11.42 42.83
N SER A 402 -10.87 -10.50 42.28
CA SER A 402 -12.33 -10.47 42.46
C SER A 402 -12.95 -11.79 41.99
N LEU A 403 -13.80 -12.37 42.82
CA LEU A 403 -14.59 -13.55 42.50
C LEU A 403 -15.76 -13.18 41.62
N LEU A 404 -15.80 -13.77 40.44
CA LEU A 404 -16.84 -13.57 39.44
C LEU A 404 -17.68 -14.85 39.31
N ASN A 405 -18.98 -14.67 39.09
CA ASN A 405 -19.92 -15.78 38.99
C ASN A 405 -19.80 -16.51 37.66
N ASP A 406 -19.44 -17.79 37.67
CA ASP A 406 -19.37 -18.69 36.53
C ASP A 406 -20.49 -19.76 36.61
N GLN A 407 -21.68 -19.38 37.04
CA GLN A 407 -22.86 -20.26 37.09
C GLN A 407 -23.90 -19.80 36.06
N THR A 408 -24.63 -20.77 35.50
CA THR A 408 -25.75 -20.48 34.61
C THR A 408 -26.77 -19.59 35.30
N GLY A 409 -27.25 -18.61 34.60
CA GLY A 409 -28.25 -17.69 35.11
C GLY A 409 -28.87 -16.85 34.00
N VAL A 410 -29.88 -16.09 34.38
CA VAL A 410 -30.49 -15.08 33.50
C VAL A 410 -29.72 -13.78 33.63
N ILE A 411 -29.08 -13.36 32.56
CA ILE A 411 -28.29 -12.12 32.50
C ILE A 411 -28.90 -11.26 31.39
N GLY A 412 -29.33 -10.02 31.74
CA GLY A 412 -29.98 -9.14 30.75
C GLY A 412 -31.26 -9.74 30.12
N GLY A 413 -31.98 -10.60 30.84
CA GLY A 413 -33.19 -11.27 30.34
C GLY A 413 -32.96 -12.54 29.50
N HIS A 414 -31.72 -12.97 29.30
CA HIS A 414 -31.35 -14.14 28.52
C HIS A 414 -30.56 -15.16 29.33
N THR A 415 -30.76 -16.45 29.04
CA THR A 415 -29.97 -17.53 29.66
C THR A 415 -28.75 -17.79 28.80
N PHE A 416 -27.59 -17.74 29.43
CA PHE A 416 -26.30 -18.01 28.80
C PHE A 416 -25.62 -19.23 29.42
N SER A 417 -24.72 -19.83 28.66
CA SER A 417 -23.81 -20.90 29.11
C SER A 417 -22.39 -20.60 28.65
N ASP A 418 -21.44 -21.27 29.27
CA ASP A 418 -20.07 -21.25 28.76
C ASP A 418 -19.90 -22.13 27.55
N TRP A 419 -18.82 -21.89 26.79
CA TRP A 419 -18.50 -22.53 25.52
C TRP A 419 -18.38 -24.08 25.61
N ASP A 420 -18.08 -24.61 26.81
CA ASP A 420 -17.95 -26.04 27.07
C ASP A 420 -19.15 -26.64 27.86
N GLY A 421 -20.15 -25.83 28.16
CA GLY A 421 -21.33 -26.23 28.92
C GLY A 421 -21.05 -26.51 30.38
N LYS A 422 -19.85 -26.21 30.90
CA LYS A 422 -19.45 -26.44 32.30
C LYS A 422 -19.55 -25.15 33.11
N HIS A 423 -19.58 -25.30 34.43
CA HIS A 423 -19.61 -24.20 35.41
C HIS A 423 -18.56 -24.44 36.46
N GLU A 424 -17.79 -23.41 36.78
CA GLU A 424 -16.70 -23.48 37.76
C GLU A 424 -17.08 -22.81 39.10
N GLY A 425 -18.32 -22.32 39.25
CA GLY A 425 -18.77 -21.62 40.45
C GLY A 425 -18.27 -20.17 40.47
N TYR A 426 -17.62 -19.81 41.56
CA TYR A 426 -17.00 -18.50 41.70
C TYR A 426 -15.50 -18.62 41.43
N ILE A 427 -15.01 -17.90 40.45
CA ILE A 427 -13.61 -17.89 40.02
C ILE A 427 -13.05 -16.48 39.98
N THR A 428 -11.75 -16.32 40.17
CA THR A 428 -11.11 -15.00 40.07
C THR A 428 -11.20 -14.43 38.65
N LEU A 429 -11.21 -13.10 38.52
CA LEU A 429 -11.14 -12.42 37.21
C LEU A 429 -9.95 -12.93 36.38
N ARG A 430 -8.77 -13.12 37.02
CA ARG A 430 -7.59 -13.71 36.38
C ARG A 430 -7.91 -15.08 35.78
N THR A 431 -8.58 -15.94 36.49
CA THR A 431 -8.98 -17.28 36.02
C THR A 431 -10.01 -17.17 34.91
N ALA A 432 -11.02 -16.30 35.07
CA ALA A 432 -12.07 -16.07 34.08
C ALA A 432 -11.51 -15.60 32.72
N LEU A 433 -10.60 -14.63 32.74
CA LEU A 433 -9.93 -14.14 31.52
C LEU A 433 -8.99 -15.19 30.93
N THR A 434 -8.20 -15.89 31.79
CA THR A 434 -7.27 -16.95 31.36
C THR A 434 -7.99 -18.07 30.62
N ARG A 435 -9.11 -18.55 31.18
CA ARG A 435 -9.93 -19.63 30.59
C ARG A 435 -10.99 -19.16 29.60
N SER A 436 -11.05 -17.84 29.37
CA SER A 436 -11.99 -17.25 28.42
C SER A 436 -13.47 -17.52 28.73
N ARG A 437 -13.84 -17.61 30.05
CA ARG A 437 -15.20 -17.91 30.47
C ARG A 437 -16.20 -16.81 30.00
N ASN A 438 -17.39 -17.23 29.57
CA ASN A 438 -18.42 -16.30 29.08
C ASN A 438 -19.19 -15.66 30.24
N LEU A 439 -19.68 -16.47 31.17
CA LEU A 439 -20.57 -16.03 32.23
C LEU A 439 -19.98 -14.92 33.11
N PRO A 440 -18.73 -15.03 33.57
CA PRO A 440 -18.07 -13.94 34.29
C PRO A 440 -17.98 -12.63 33.50
N ALA A 441 -17.71 -12.71 32.21
CA ALA A 441 -17.64 -11.52 31.35
C ALA A 441 -19.01 -10.87 31.15
N LEU A 442 -20.05 -11.68 30.90
CA LEU A 442 -21.43 -11.21 30.78
C LEU A 442 -21.93 -10.54 32.08
N TRP A 443 -21.66 -11.15 33.23
CA TRP A 443 -21.99 -10.55 34.53
C TRP A 443 -21.25 -9.24 34.75
N THR A 444 -19.92 -9.19 34.49
CA THR A 444 -19.13 -7.97 34.62
C THR A 444 -19.69 -6.87 33.71
N TYR A 445 -19.97 -7.17 32.44
CA TYR A 445 -20.53 -6.24 31.48
C TYR A 445 -21.90 -5.70 31.95
N SER A 446 -22.75 -6.56 32.49
CA SER A 446 -24.08 -6.16 33.00
C SER A 446 -24.01 -5.23 34.20
N GLN A 447 -23.01 -5.37 35.06
CA GLN A 447 -22.79 -4.53 36.24
C GLN A 447 -22.17 -3.19 35.90
N GLU A 448 -21.30 -3.17 34.91
CA GLU A 448 -20.55 -1.98 34.52
C GLU A 448 -21.35 -1.04 33.64
N GLY A 449 -22.19 -1.59 32.79
CA GLY A 449 -22.92 -0.88 31.74
C GLY A 449 -22.11 -0.73 30.44
N GLY A 450 -22.75 -1.06 29.32
CA GLY A 450 -22.11 -1.11 28.01
C GLY A 450 -21.52 0.19 27.53
N ASP A 451 -22.11 1.32 27.89
CA ASP A 451 -21.63 2.66 27.48
C ASP A 451 -20.20 2.93 27.95
N ARG A 452 -19.83 2.44 29.14
CA ARG A 452 -18.48 2.59 29.68
C ARG A 452 -17.47 1.76 28.89
N VAL A 453 -17.82 0.52 28.60
CA VAL A 453 -16.97 -0.38 27.80
C VAL A 453 -16.76 0.17 26.40
N VAL A 454 -17.85 0.64 25.75
CA VAL A 454 -17.79 1.24 24.41
C VAL A 454 -17.02 2.56 24.41
N SER A 455 -17.17 3.38 25.44
CA SER A 455 -16.38 4.61 25.62
C SER A 455 -14.88 4.32 25.70
N LEU A 456 -14.48 3.31 26.50
CA LEU A 456 -13.08 2.87 26.56
C LEU A 456 -12.62 2.35 25.19
N LEU A 457 -13.40 1.49 24.54
CA LEU A 457 -13.09 0.96 23.20
C LEU A 457 -12.79 2.08 22.20
N HIS A 458 -13.66 3.08 22.12
CA HIS A 458 -13.45 4.23 21.24
C HIS A 458 -12.24 5.10 21.66
N SER A 459 -12.01 5.28 22.96
CA SER A 459 -10.82 6.02 23.43
C SER A 459 -9.51 5.31 23.01
N LEU A 460 -9.51 3.98 22.97
CA LEU A 460 -8.40 3.15 22.49
C LEU A 460 -8.22 3.21 20.97
N GLY A 461 -9.13 3.87 20.23
CA GLY A 461 -9.01 4.12 18.80
C GLY A 461 -9.83 3.21 17.90
N VAL A 462 -10.67 2.34 18.44
CA VAL A 462 -11.60 1.54 17.64
C VAL A 462 -12.76 2.43 17.19
N THR A 463 -13.00 2.49 15.88
CA THR A 463 -14.02 3.35 15.27
C THR A 463 -15.32 2.61 14.97
N ALA A 464 -15.33 1.30 15.13
CA ALA A 464 -16.49 0.46 14.85
C ALA A 464 -17.71 0.89 15.67
N LYS A 465 -18.86 1.02 14.99
CA LYS A 465 -20.15 1.21 15.66
C LYS A 465 -20.55 -0.10 16.35
N ILE A 466 -20.77 -0.03 17.65
CA ILE A 466 -21.35 -1.15 18.41
C ILE A 466 -22.86 -1.04 18.31
N GLU A 467 -23.50 -2.08 17.73
CA GLU A 467 -24.92 -2.02 17.37
C GLU A 467 -25.84 -1.99 18.61
N ASN A 468 -25.49 -2.72 19.67
CA ASN A 468 -26.27 -2.76 20.90
C ASN A 468 -25.38 -2.64 22.14
N PRO A 469 -24.94 -1.41 22.50
CA PRO A 469 -24.09 -1.22 23.68
C PRO A 469 -24.75 -1.70 24.99
N ALA A 470 -26.08 -1.62 25.11
CA ALA A 470 -26.79 -2.09 26.30
C ALA A 470 -26.95 -3.62 26.37
N GLY A 471 -26.72 -4.32 25.25
CA GLY A 471 -26.82 -5.77 25.18
C GLY A 471 -25.63 -6.46 25.82
N VAL A 472 -25.84 -7.27 26.84
CA VAL A 472 -24.77 -7.96 27.57
C VAL A 472 -23.90 -8.87 26.67
N SER A 473 -24.48 -9.39 25.59
CA SER A 473 -23.77 -10.22 24.62
C SER A 473 -22.68 -9.49 23.83
N THR A 474 -22.66 -8.15 23.84
CA THR A 474 -21.59 -7.34 23.22
C THR A 474 -20.20 -7.74 23.72
N THR A 475 -20.07 -8.11 25.00
CA THR A 475 -18.79 -8.61 25.58
C THR A 475 -18.26 -9.87 24.90
N LEU A 476 -19.10 -10.59 24.15
CA LEU A 476 -18.70 -11.78 23.41
C LEU A 476 -18.12 -11.45 22.02
N GLY A 477 -18.11 -10.16 21.62
CA GLY A 477 -17.40 -9.65 20.44
C GLY A 477 -18.01 -10.05 19.09
N HIS A 478 -19.33 -10.00 18.97
CA HIS A 478 -20.04 -10.29 17.72
C HIS A 478 -20.01 -9.11 16.73
N ASP A 479 -19.85 -7.87 17.23
CA ASP A 479 -19.75 -6.70 16.37
C ASP A 479 -18.49 -6.75 15.51
N ALA A 480 -18.61 -6.27 14.26
CA ALA A 480 -17.52 -6.26 13.32
C ALA A 480 -16.53 -5.12 13.64
N ILE A 481 -15.28 -5.48 13.89
CA ILE A 481 -14.18 -4.56 14.24
C ILE A 481 -13.04 -4.76 13.26
N SER A 482 -12.34 -3.68 12.90
CA SER A 482 -11.08 -3.72 12.15
C SER A 482 -10.01 -4.46 12.95
N MET A 483 -9.36 -5.45 12.33
CA MET A 483 -8.22 -6.15 12.96
C MET A 483 -7.08 -5.16 13.28
N ALA A 484 -6.87 -4.16 12.44
CA ALA A 484 -5.83 -3.16 12.64
C ALA A 484 -6.13 -2.27 13.85
N GLU A 485 -7.37 -1.79 13.99
CA GLU A 485 -7.78 -1.00 15.14
C GLU A 485 -7.80 -1.84 16.43
N HIS A 486 -8.22 -3.10 16.33
CA HIS A 486 -8.23 -4.03 17.45
C HIS A 486 -6.79 -4.31 17.96
N LEU A 487 -5.84 -4.49 17.04
CA LEU A 487 -4.43 -4.67 17.38
C LEU A 487 -3.82 -3.39 17.99
N ALA A 488 -4.13 -2.23 17.43
CA ALA A 488 -3.71 -0.95 17.96
C ALA A 488 -4.26 -0.67 19.37
N ALA A 489 -5.53 -1.04 19.62
CA ALA A 489 -6.14 -0.93 20.94
C ALA A 489 -5.46 -1.84 21.98
N TYR A 490 -5.07 -3.05 21.58
CA TYR A 490 -4.28 -3.94 22.45
C TYR A 490 -2.89 -3.38 22.74
N SER A 491 -2.28 -2.67 21.79
CA SER A 491 -0.97 -2.05 21.98
C SER A 491 -0.95 -1.01 23.10
N ALA A 492 -2.10 -0.38 23.40
CA ALA A 492 -2.18 0.55 24.53
C ALA A 492 -1.95 -0.13 25.89
N PHE A 493 -2.24 -1.42 26.02
CA PHE A 493 -1.91 -2.16 27.26
C PHE A 493 -0.41 -2.43 27.37
N ASP A 494 0.30 -2.48 26.26
CA ASP A 494 1.72 -2.78 26.19
C ASP A 494 2.61 -1.55 26.43
N ASN A 495 2.26 -0.43 25.79
CA ASN A 495 3.13 0.74 25.60
C ASN A 495 2.97 1.84 26.67
N GLY A 496 2.41 1.50 27.85
CA GLY A 496 2.20 2.48 28.92
C GLY A 496 0.91 3.28 28.83
N GLY A 497 -0.05 2.81 28.06
CA GLY A 497 -1.40 3.40 27.96
C GLY A 497 -1.61 4.38 26.84
N PHE A 498 -0.70 4.44 25.88
CA PHE A 498 -0.80 5.35 24.72
C PHE A 498 -1.57 4.70 23.58
N ARG A 499 -2.53 5.44 23.03
CA ARG A 499 -3.14 5.11 21.74
C ARG A 499 -2.18 5.41 20.61
N VAL A 500 -1.93 4.43 19.75
CA VAL A 500 -1.17 4.58 18.51
C VAL A 500 -2.06 4.25 17.32
N GLY A 501 -1.91 4.97 16.22
CA GLY A 501 -2.62 4.69 14.97
C GLY A 501 -1.81 3.78 14.05
N PRO A 502 -2.39 2.70 13.48
CA PRO A 502 -1.70 1.92 12.48
C PRO A 502 -1.35 2.78 11.26
N HIS A 503 -0.10 2.77 10.84
CA HIS A 503 0.33 3.51 9.66
C HIS A 503 1.36 2.72 8.84
N GLY A 504 1.43 3.04 7.53
CA GLY A 504 2.28 2.33 6.57
C GLY A 504 3.35 3.20 5.91
N ILE A 505 3.43 4.49 6.22
CA ILE A 505 4.30 5.44 5.53
C ILE A 505 5.30 6.06 6.52
N LEU A 506 6.59 6.00 6.17
CA LEU A 506 7.66 6.69 6.88
C LEU A 506 7.93 8.06 6.26
N ARG A 507 7.93 8.14 4.92
CA ARG A 507 8.26 9.36 4.20
C ARG A 507 7.68 9.34 2.79
N VAL A 508 7.24 10.51 2.32
CA VAL A 508 6.92 10.77 0.92
C VAL A 508 7.80 11.91 0.44
N THR A 509 8.48 11.72 -0.70
CA THR A 509 9.21 12.79 -1.39
C THR A 509 8.63 13.00 -2.78
N ASP A 510 8.75 14.23 -3.29
CA ASP A 510 8.42 14.54 -4.68
C ASP A 510 9.52 14.08 -5.65
N ALA A 511 9.30 14.29 -6.95
CA ALA A 511 10.24 13.96 -8.00
C ALA A 511 11.60 14.68 -7.90
N SER A 512 11.63 15.82 -7.22
CA SER A 512 12.84 16.61 -6.95
C SER A 512 13.58 16.16 -5.69
N GLY A 513 13.01 15.21 -4.94
CA GLY A 513 13.56 14.73 -3.67
C GLY A 513 13.17 15.56 -2.45
N ASN A 514 12.31 16.57 -2.59
CA ASN A 514 11.83 17.34 -1.44
C ASN A 514 10.85 16.49 -0.62
N VAL A 515 10.94 16.61 0.71
CA VAL A 515 10.04 15.92 1.62
C VAL A 515 8.66 16.56 1.57
N VAL A 516 7.66 15.81 1.11
CA VAL A 516 6.24 16.20 1.08
C VAL A 516 5.55 15.82 2.39
N GLU A 517 5.88 14.63 2.92
CA GLU A 517 5.37 14.12 4.18
C GLU A 517 6.44 13.27 4.88
N ALA A 518 6.54 13.41 6.18
CA ALA A 518 7.33 12.52 7.02
C ALA A 518 6.53 12.14 8.25
N PHE A 519 6.61 10.89 8.65
CA PHE A 519 5.98 10.43 9.87
C PHE A 519 6.62 11.07 11.10
N ASP A 520 5.79 11.61 11.98
CA ASP A 520 6.19 12.08 13.31
C ASP A 520 5.81 11.00 14.34
N PRO A 521 6.76 10.31 14.96
CA PRO A 521 6.47 9.26 15.94
C PRO A 521 5.70 9.77 17.17
N ASN A 522 5.66 11.08 17.41
CA ASN A 522 4.88 11.68 18.49
C ASN A 522 3.48 12.09 18.07
N PHE A 523 3.18 12.02 16.75
CA PHE A 523 1.87 12.43 16.26
C PHE A 523 0.79 11.43 16.68
N GLY A 524 -0.25 11.91 17.35
CA GLY A 524 -1.38 11.09 17.77
C GLY A 524 -1.14 10.23 19.02
N HIS A 525 0.03 10.32 19.66
CA HIS A 525 0.28 9.69 20.96
C HIS A 525 -0.57 10.37 22.04
N VAL A 526 -1.72 9.77 22.33
CA VAL A 526 -2.61 10.24 23.41
C VAL A 526 -2.68 9.15 24.47
N GLN A 527 -2.31 9.50 25.70
CA GLN A 527 -2.50 8.58 26.82
C GLN A 527 -3.98 8.43 27.13
N VAL A 528 -4.51 7.21 26.98
CA VAL A 528 -5.95 6.90 27.11
C VAL A 528 -6.27 6.03 28.30
N ILE A 529 -5.28 5.28 28.80
CA ILE A 529 -5.33 4.55 30.06
C ILE A 529 -4.05 4.82 30.86
N THR A 530 -4.09 4.55 32.17
CA THR A 530 -2.89 4.71 32.98
C THR A 530 -1.87 3.60 32.74
N PRO A 531 -0.57 3.84 32.90
CA PRO A 531 0.46 2.80 32.77
C PRO A 531 0.22 1.60 33.69
N GLU A 532 -0.34 1.85 34.87
CA GLU A 532 -0.68 0.82 35.86
C GLU A 532 -1.78 -0.11 35.34
N LEU A 533 -2.86 0.46 34.77
CA LEU A 533 -3.92 -0.35 34.17
C LEU A 533 -3.38 -1.16 32.98
N GLY A 534 -2.57 -0.54 32.13
CA GLY A 534 -1.89 -1.23 31.03
C GLY A 534 -1.07 -2.43 31.53
N TYR A 535 -0.25 -2.23 32.56
CA TYR A 535 0.56 -3.28 33.15
C TYR A 535 -0.28 -4.41 33.77
N VAL A 536 -1.35 -4.06 34.53
CA VAL A 536 -2.25 -5.07 35.14
C VAL A 536 -2.94 -5.89 34.04
N MET A 537 -3.42 -5.24 32.97
CA MET A 537 -4.02 -5.97 31.85
C MET A 537 -3.00 -6.85 31.13
N THR A 538 -1.80 -6.36 30.92
CA THR A 538 -0.70 -7.15 30.33
C THR A 538 -0.37 -8.39 31.16
N ASP A 539 -0.27 -8.24 32.48
CA ASP A 539 -0.01 -9.36 33.38
C ASP A 539 -1.16 -10.39 33.37
N LEU A 540 -2.41 -9.93 33.34
CA LEU A 540 -3.59 -10.80 33.17
C LEU A 540 -3.56 -11.55 31.84
N LEU A 541 -3.19 -10.88 30.74
CA LEU A 541 -3.12 -11.44 29.39
C LEU A 541 -1.96 -12.43 29.18
N ARG A 542 -1.00 -12.49 30.09
CA ARG A 542 0.00 -13.57 30.12
C ARG A 542 -0.60 -14.92 30.49
N GLY A 543 -1.72 -14.93 31.24
CA GLY A 543 -2.44 -16.15 31.62
C GLY A 543 -2.86 -17.00 30.43
N PRO A 544 -3.63 -16.49 29.46
CA PRO A 544 -4.02 -17.22 28.26
C PRO A 544 -2.82 -17.73 27.43
N VAL A 545 -1.76 -16.93 27.30
CA VAL A 545 -0.53 -17.36 26.60
C VAL A 545 0.11 -18.56 27.31
N LYS A 546 0.24 -18.50 28.61
CA LYS A 546 0.78 -19.61 29.40
C LYS A 546 -0.07 -20.87 29.27
N LEU A 547 -1.39 -20.73 29.29
CA LEU A 547 -2.33 -21.84 29.19
C LEU A 547 -2.30 -22.49 27.81
N TYR A 548 -2.42 -21.70 26.74
CA TYR A 548 -2.64 -22.22 25.39
C TYR A 548 -1.36 -22.34 24.56
N LEU A 549 -0.37 -21.46 24.75
CA LEU A 549 0.85 -21.43 23.95
C LEU A 549 2.09 -22.02 24.66
N GLY A 550 1.95 -22.43 25.92
CA GLY A 550 2.96 -23.22 26.66
C GLY A 550 4.30 -22.50 26.78
N SER A 551 5.32 -22.94 26.04
CA SER A 551 6.71 -22.47 26.18
C SER A 551 6.89 -20.95 26.01
N LEU A 552 5.99 -20.24 25.33
CA LEU A 552 6.03 -18.77 25.25
C LEU A 552 5.61 -18.09 26.56
N GLY A 553 4.93 -18.77 27.46
CA GLY A 553 4.50 -18.19 28.74
C GLY A 553 5.62 -17.73 29.67
N ALA A 554 6.86 -18.18 29.46
CA ALA A 554 8.04 -17.70 30.19
C ALA A 554 8.68 -16.45 29.56
N ARG A 555 8.25 -16.06 28.33
CA ARG A 555 8.73 -14.91 27.58
C ARG A 555 7.86 -13.69 27.87
N PRO A 556 8.30 -12.47 27.52
CA PRO A 556 7.47 -11.26 27.62
C PRO A 556 6.39 -11.26 26.52
N VAL A 557 5.39 -12.10 26.69
CA VAL A 557 4.29 -12.31 25.74
C VAL A 557 2.97 -12.25 26.47
N ALA A 558 2.04 -11.46 25.95
CA ALA A 558 0.67 -11.33 26.41
C ALA A 558 -0.29 -11.47 25.22
N GLY A 559 -1.49 -12.01 25.41
CA GLY A 559 -2.42 -12.18 24.31
C GLY A 559 -3.71 -12.90 24.69
N LYS A 560 -4.65 -12.94 23.73
CA LYS A 560 -5.98 -13.49 23.90
C LYS A 560 -6.48 -14.15 22.63
N SER A 561 -7.14 -15.28 22.77
CA SER A 561 -7.90 -15.94 21.71
C SER A 561 -9.30 -15.35 21.59
N GLY A 562 -9.82 -15.28 20.34
CA GLY A 562 -11.21 -14.98 20.02
C GLY A 562 -11.75 -16.02 19.06
N THR A 563 -12.96 -16.47 19.30
CA THR A 563 -13.71 -17.38 18.41
C THR A 563 -15.02 -16.66 18.10
N THR A 564 -15.32 -16.47 16.82
CA THR A 564 -16.54 -15.79 16.40
C THR A 564 -17.76 -16.69 16.62
N GLU A 565 -18.93 -16.08 16.80
CA GLU A 565 -20.19 -16.81 16.76
C GLU A 565 -20.36 -17.54 15.42
N ALA A 566 -21.03 -18.69 15.45
CA ALA A 566 -21.14 -19.62 14.33
C ALA A 566 -19.79 -20.22 13.87
N TYR A 567 -18.69 -19.98 14.59
CA TYR A 567 -17.37 -20.59 14.35
C TYR A 567 -16.82 -20.36 12.93
N THR A 568 -17.27 -19.30 12.26
CA THR A 568 -16.86 -18.96 10.89
C THR A 568 -15.46 -18.38 10.79
N GLY A 569 -14.92 -17.94 11.95
CA GLY A 569 -13.58 -17.39 12.04
C GLY A 569 -13.04 -17.46 13.44
N SER A 570 -11.73 -17.42 13.55
CA SER A 570 -11.00 -17.41 14.80
C SER A 570 -9.80 -16.48 14.70
N ILE A 571 -9.50 -15.81 15.80
CA ILE A 571 -8.41 -14.85 15.89
C ILE A 571 -7.55 -15.17 17.13
N PHE A 572 -6.26 -14.94 17.03
CA PHE A 572 -5.37 -14.78 18.17
C PHE A 572 -4.68 -13.42 18.04
N ILE A 573 -4.77 -12.64 19.11
CA ILE A 573 -4.16 -11.32 19.18
C ILE A 573 -3.24 -11.27 20.40
N GLY A 574 -2.04 -10.74 20.23
CA GLY A 574 -1.08 -10.66 21.31
C GLY A 574 0.12 -9.80 20.95
N TYR A 575 0.94 -9.54 21.96
CA TYR A 575 2.05 -8.62 21.83
C TYR A 575 3.23 -9.02 22.76
N THR A 576 4.34 -8.42 22.44
CA THR A 576 5.56 -8.31 23.23
C THR A 576 5.91 -6.82 23.32
N PRO A 577 6.86 -6.37 24.15
CA PRO A 577 7.20 -4.94 24.26
C PRO A 577 7.60 -4.22 22.97
N ASN A 578 7.88 -4.95 21.88
CA ASN A 578 8.31 -4.36 20.61
C ASN A 578 7.64 -4.99 19.37
N LEU A 579 6.64 -5.85 19.56
CA LEU A 579 5.94 -6.50 18.45
C LEU A 579 4.51 -6.83 18.85
N ALA A 580 3.53 -6.31 18.12
CA ALA A 580 2.12 -6.66 18.22
C ALA A 580 1.69 -7.45 16.98
N VAL A 581 0.95 -8.54 17.19
CA VAL A 581 0.53 -9.45 16.11
C VAL A 581 -0.92 -9.85 16.30
N ALA A 582 -1.73 -9.69 15.27
CA ALA A 582 -3.05 -10.29 15.15
C ALA A 582 -3.04 -11.29 13.98
N ALA A 583 -3.50 -12.51 14.23
CA ALA A 583 -3.62 -13.54 13.21
C ALA A 583 -5.02 -14.15 13.23
N SER A 584 -5.59 -14.44 12.06
CA SER A 584 -6.89 -15.07 11.94
C SER A 584 -6.88 -16.18 10.90
N LEU A 585 -7.74 -17.17 11.12
CA LEU A 585 -8.09 -18.21 10.15
C LEU A 585 -9.59 -18.24 10.02
N MET A 586 -10.09 -18.38 8.79
CA MET A 586 -11.53 -18.36 8.55
C MET A 586 -11.93 -19.13 7.29
N HIS A 587 -13.24 -19.29 7.13
CA HIS A 587 -13.86 -19.83 5.94
C HIS A 587 -14.60 -18.70 5.20
N ILE A 588 -14.25 -18.47 3.96
CA ILE A 588 -14.99 -17.60 3.03
C ILE A 588 -15.40 -18.44 1.84
N ASN A 589 -16.68 -18.42 1.47
CA ASN A 589 -17.20 -19.18 0.32
C ASN A 589 -18.38 -18.47 -0.33
N ASP A 590 -18.62 -18.75 -1.61
CA ASP A 590 -19.79 -18.34 -2.40
C ASP A 590 -20.95 -19.36 -2.34
N GLY A 591 -20.89 -20.38 -1.49
CA GLY A 591 -21.87 -21.45 -1.34
C GLY A 591 -23.10 -21.12 -0.46
N PRO A 592 -24.07 -22.02 -0.26
CA PRO A 592 -25.33 -21.78 0.45
C PRO A 592 -25.12 -21.47 1.95
N LYS A 593 -26.03 -20.64 2.51
CA LYS A 593 -26.00 -20.16 3.89
C LYS A 593 -25.92 -21.28 4.91
N CYS A 594 -25.14 -21.12 5.98
CA CYS A 594 -25.23 -21.95 7.17
C CYS A 594 -26.62 -21.85 7.80
N ASN A 595 -27.31 -22.97 7.96
CA ASN A 595 -28.63 -23.06 8.60
C ASN A 595 -28.62 -22.96 10.13
N SER A 596 -27.56 -22.39 10.74
CA SER A 596 -27.59 -22.01 12.14
C SER A 596 -28.23 -20.63 12.24
N GLY A 597 -29.31 -20.47 12.96
CA GLY A 597 -30.21 -19.31 13.03
C GLY A 597 -29.62 -17.95 13.45
N TYR A 598 -28.37 -17.68 13.12
CA TYR A 598 -27.65 -16.44 13.35
C TYR A 598 -27.42 -15.70 12.03
N SER A 599 -28.35 -14.80 11.72
CA SER A 599 -28.38 -14.01 10.48
C SER A 599 -27.58 -12.69 10.55
N TYR A 600 -26.80 -12.43 11.59
CA TYR A 600 -26.31 -11.08 11.88
C TYR A 600 -25.17 -10.60 10.97
N LEU A 601 -24.42 -11.46 10.34
CA LEU A 601 -23.38 -11.09 9.38
C LEU A 601 -23.87 -11.05 7.91
N ALA A 602 -25.12 -11.40 7.66
CA ALA A 602 -25.67 -11.54 6.31
C ALA A 602 -26.18 -10.23 5.70
N THR A 603 -26.35 -9.15 6.48
CA THR A 603 -26.96 -7.91 5.98
C THR A 603 -26.00 -7.01 5.19
N ASN A 604 -24.70 -7.17 5.32
CA ASN A 604 -23.68 -6.40 4.61
C ASN A 604 -22.82 -7.19 3.63
N PHE A 605 -23.09 -8.48 3.44
CA PHE A 605 -22.46 -9.33 2.42
C PHE A 605 -23.48 -9.75 1.37
N PRO A 606 -23.07 -9.86 0.07
CA PRO A 606 -23.96 -10.40 -0.93
C PRO A 606 -24.43 -11.80 -0.53
N PRO A 607 -25.70 -12.16 -0.80
CA PRO A 607 -26.42 -13.28 -0.20
C PRO A 607 -26.07 -14.66 -0.76
N SER A 608 -24.87 -14.91 -1.23
CA SER A 608 -24.47 -16.21 -1.77
C SER A 608 -23.38 -16.89 -0.94
N GLY A 609 -23.77 -17.88 -0.16
CA GLY A 609 -23.03 -19.10 0.06
C GLY A 609 -21.95 -19.14 1.12
N TRP A 610 -22.33 -19.19 2.41
CA TRP A 610 -21.47 -19.67 3.48
C TRP A 610 -21.73 -21.17 3.74
N GLN A 611 -20.70 -22.02 3.58
CA GLN A 611 -20.72 -23.35 4.18
C GLN A 611 -20.13 -23.25 5.57
N CYS A 612 -20.85 -23.82 6.57
CA CYS A 612 -20.30 -23.95 7.91
C CYS A 612 -19.10 -24.89 7.90
N PRO A 613 -18.01 -24.57 8.60
CA PRO A 613 -16.93 -25.52 8.79
C PRO A 613 -17.50 -26.80 9.42
N THR A 614 -17.04 -27.95 8.95
CA THR A 614 -17.49 -29.26 9.43
C THR A 614 -17.06 -29.54 10.86
N SER A 615 -16.23 -28.67 11.46
CA SER A 615 -15.82 -28.72 12.87
C SER A 615 -15.37 -27.36 13.36
N VAL A 616 -15.58 -27.08 14.65
CA VAL A 616 -15.23 -25.84 15.33
C VAL A 616 -13.74 -25.57 15.25
N LEU A 617 -13.38 -24.35 14.85
CA LEU A 617 -12.03 -23.82 14.98
C LEU A 617 -12.03 -22.78 16.11
N PHE A 618 -11.24 -23.02 17.13
CA PHE A 618 -11.09 -22.08 18.24
C PHE A 618 -9.91 -21.12 18.03
N GLY A 619 -9.96 -19.95 18.65
CA GLY A 619 -8.89 -18.94 18.55
C GLY A 619 -7.53 -19.42 19.02
N GLU A 620 -7.46 -20.35 19.99
CA GLU A 620 -6.21 -20.99 20.42
C GLU A 620 -5.59 -21.85 19.33
N ASN A 621 -6.38 -22.41 18.39
CA ASN A 621 -5.82 -23.13 17.24
C ASN A 621 -5.03 -22.17 16.34
N VAL A 622 -5.51 -20.93 16.16
CA VAL A 622 -4.79 -19.88 15.44
C VAL A 622 -3.52 -19.51 16.23
N GLY A 623 -3.66 -19.36 17.54
CA GLY A 623 -2.52 -19.09 18.43
C GLY A 623 -1.41 -20.13 18.30
N ILE A 624 -1.76 -21.41 18.28
CA ILE A 624 -0.80 -22.54 18.23
C ILE A 624 -0.17 -22.70 16.86
N SER A 625 -0.96 -22.58 15.77
CA SER A 625 -0.54 -22.97 14.42
C SER A 625 -0.04 -21.82 13.54
N VAL A 626 -0.38 -20.57 13.88
CA VAL A 626 -0.02 -19.39 13.10
C VAL A 626 0.77 -18.40 13.95
N TRP A 627 0.17 -17.91 15.02
CA TRP A 627 0.72 -16.83 15.83
C TRP A 627 2.02 -17.22 16.55
N LYS A 628 2.00 -18.32 17.29
CA LYS A 628 3.16 -18.82 18.07
C LYS A 628 4.37 -19.12 17.19
N PRO A 629 4.25 -19.90 16.08
CA PRO A 629 5.40 -20.19 15.23
C PRO A 629 5.92 -18.96 14.51
N PHE A 630 5.06 -18.00 14.13
CA PHE A 630 5.48 -16.72 13.59
C PHE A 630 6.36 -15.96 14.62
N VAL A 631 5.85 -15.74 15.83
CA VAL A 631 6.59 -15.02 16.89
C VAL A 631 7.88 -15.73 17.26
N ALA A 632 7.86 -17.05 17.34
CA ALA A 632 9.05 -17.84 17.62
C ALA A 632 10.11 -17.66 16.51
N GLU A 633 9.71 -17.72 15.23
CA GLU A 633 10.61 -17.51 14.09
C GLU A 633 11.12 -16.06 14.02
N TYR A 634 10.26 -15.07 14.27
CA TYR A 634 10.65 -13.66 14.31
C TYR A 634 11.81 -13.43 15.29
N TYR A 635 11.68 -13.98 16.49
CA TYR A 635 12.71 -13.84 17.53
C TYR A 635 13.91 -14.82 17.37
N THR A 636 13.99 -15.59 16.32
CA THR A 636 15.27 -16.20 15.90
C THR A 636 16.19 -15.21 15.21
N LYS A 637 15.60 -14.17 14.59
CA LYS A 637 16.32 -13.14 13.84
C LYS A 637 16.46 -11.82 14.61
N HIS A 638 15.65 -11.64 15.66
CA HIS A 638 15.62 -10.45 16.51
C HIS A 638 15.82 -10.86 17.98
N PRO A 639 16.45 -10.01 18.79
CA PRO A 639 16.57 -10.30 20.22
C PRO A 639 15.19 -10.23 20.90
N TRP A 640 14.96 -11.13 21.85
CA TRP A 640 13.80 -11.02 22.73
C TRP A 640 13.90 -9.73 23.56
N PRO A 641 12.81 -8.94 23.66
CA PRO A 641 12.80 -7.77 24.52
C PRO A 641 12.86 -8.18 26.01
N ALA A 642 13.20 -7.20 26.85
CA ALA A 642 13.10 -7.38 28.30
C ALA A 642 11.63 -7.53 28.73
N MET A 643 11.40 -8.10 29.92
CA MET A 643 10.09 -8.17 30.55
C MET A 643 9.59 -6.73 30.85
N TRP A 644 8.27 -6.52 30.80
CA TRP A 644 7.68 -5.26 31.24
C TRP A 644 8.06 -4.90 32.67
N THR A 645 8.39 -3.64 32.87
CA THR A 645 8.71 -3.11 34.20
C THR A 645 7.41 -2.73 34.92
N SER A 646 7.22 -3.25 36.13
CA SER A 646 6.05 -2.89 36.94
C SER A 646 6.10 -1.42 37.36
N PRO A 647 5.06 -0.61 37.07
CA PRO A 647 4.97 0.74 37.61
C PRO A 647 4.96 0.73 39.17
N ALA A 648 5.48 1.81 39.77
CA ALA A 648 5.58 1.94 41.22
C ALA A 648 4.23 1.91 41.94
N ALA A 649 3.14 2.26 41.25
CA ALA A 649 1.79 2.22 41.79
C ALA A 649 1.09 0.86 41.58
N VAL A 650 1.79 -0.17 41.08
CA VAL A 650 1.31 -1.55 41.11
C VAL A 650 1.98 -2.28 42.26
N VAL A 651 1.17 -2.88 43.10
CA VAL A 651 1.64 -3.60 44.34
C VAL A 651 1.23 -5.07 44.28
N THR A 652 2.07 -5.93 44.89
CA THR A 652 1.76 -7.35 45.04
C THR A 652 1.25 -7.59 46.45
N ARG A 653 0.17 -8.39 46.57
CA ARG A 653 -0.38 -8.83 47.88
C ARG A 653 -0.62 -10.33 47.82
N GLN A 654 -0.51 -10.96 48.99
CA GLN A 654 -0.94 -12.34 49.15
C GLN A 654 -2.47 -12.37 49.32
N VAL A 655 -3.13 -13.23 48.59
CA VAL A 655 -4.59 -13.41 48.61
C VAL A 655 -4.95 -14.87 48.71
N CYS A 656 -6.08 -15.17 49.32
CA CYS A 656 -6.56 -16.53 49.39
C CYS A 656 -7.11 -17.03 48.05
N ALA A 657 -6.96 -18.34 47.82
CA ALA A 657 -7.32 -18.95 46.54
C ALA A 657 -8.84 -19.06 46.32
N TYR A 658 -9.65 -18.97 47.38
CA TYR A 658 -11.10 -19.24 47.28
C TYR A 658 -11.99 -18.00 47.43
N ASP A 659 -11.54 -16.89 48.02
CA ASP A 659 -12.36 -15.68 48.17
C ASP A 659 -11.64 -14.36 47.83
N GLY A 660 -10.37 -14.41 47.44
CA GLY A 660 -9.58 -13.21 47.10
C GLY A 660 -9.28 -12.27 48.26
N GLY A 661 -9.62 -12.66 49.53
CA GLY A 661 -9.30 -11.89 50.72
C GLY A 661 -7.79 -11.90 50.99
N TYR A 662 -7.30 -10.96 51.82
CA TYR A 662 -5.90 -10.93 52.18
C TYR A 662 -5.55 -12.08 53.15
N ILE A 663 -4.32 -12.60 53.02
CA ILE A 663 -3.80 -13.67 53.87
C ILE A 663 -2.34 -13.36 54.17
N SER A 664 -1.93 -13.69 55.43
CA SER A 664 -0.53 -13.50 55.82
C SER A 664 0.39 -14.67 55.46
N ASN A 665 -0.16 -15.89 55.30
CA ASN A 665 0.58 -17.08 54.90
C ASN A 665 -0.33 -18.04 54.11
N GLY A 666 0.21 -18.70 53.08
CA GLY A 666 -0.46 -19.82 52.40
C GLY A 666 -1.38 -19.46 51.23
N GLY A 667 -1.43 -18.22 50.78
CA GLY A 667 -2.15 -17.78 49.59
C GLY A 667 -1.28 -17.82 48.33
N TYR A 668 -1.75 -17.14 47.32
CA TYR A 668 -0.98 -16.84 46.10
C TYR A 668 -0.74 -15.33 45.95
N ASN A 669 0.28 -14.96 45.22
CA ASN A 669 0.58 -13.54 44.94
C ASN A 669 -0.29 -13.02 43.82
N GLU A 670 -0.96 -11.88 44.08
CA GLU A 670 -1.74 -11.15 43.07
C GLU A 670 -1.33 -9.68 43.03
N ILE A 671 -1.50 -9.04 41.88
CA ILE A 671 -1.16 -7.63 41.65
C ILE A 671 -2.39 -6.74 41.74
N PHE A 672 -2.21 -5.52 42.25
CA PHE A 672 -3.25 -4.54 42.46
C PHE A 672 -2.75 -3.14 42.15
N LEU A 673 -3.69 -2.24 41.83
CA LEU A 673 -3.41 -0.80 41.81
C LEU A 673 -3.30 -0.31 43.25
N LYS A 674 -2.19 0.34 43.62
CA LYS A 674 -1.91 0.82 44.97
C LYS A 674 -3.02 1.74 45.47
N GLY A 675 -3.56 1.43 46.65
CA GLY A 675 -4.64 2.17 47.27
C GLY A 675 -6.01 1.94 46.62
N PHE A 676 -6.06 1.07 45.63
CA PHE A 676 -7.26 0.81 44.86
C PHE A 676 -7.44 -0.69 44.61
N GLY A 677 -8.48 -1.29 45.17
CA GLY A 677 -8.78 -2.70 44.95
C GLY A 677 -7.88 -3.68 45.67
N GLU A 678 -6.93 -3.23 46.52
CA GLU A 678 -6.21 -4.14 47.40
C GLU A 678 -7.19 -4.85 48.35
N PRO A 679 -7.04 -6.15 48.62
CA PRO A 679 -7.95 -6.89 49.51
C PRO A 679 -7.94 -6.29 50.92
N ARG A 680 -9.11 -5.94 51.42
CA ARG A 680 -9.33 -5.33 52.75
C ARG A 680 -9.95 -6.30 53.73
N ILE A 681 -10.48 -7.40 53.23
CA ILE A 681 -11.17 -8.41 53.99
C ILE A 681 -10.24 -9.59 54.21
N PRO A 682 -10.07 -10.13 55.45
CA PRO A 682 -9.24 -11.31 55.65
C PRO A 682 -9.84 -12.53 54.98
N CYS A 683 -8.98 -13.48 54.65
CA CYS A 683 -9.35 -14.77 54.09
C CYS A 683 -10.35 -15.49 55.01
N GLY A 684 -11.43 -16.00 54.44
CA GLY A 684 -12.50 -16.69 55.18
C GLY A 684 -13.51 -15.78 55.85
N ALA A 685 -13.32 -14.48 55.79
CA ALA A 685 -14.28 -13.51 56.33
C ALA A 685 -15.27 -12.96 55.31
N ASN A 686 -15.20 -13.36 54.03
CA ASN A 686 -16.16 -13.00 53.02
C ASN A 686 -17.40 -13.92 53.12
N PRO A 687 -18.51 -13.48 53.75
CA PRO A 687 -19.61 -14.38 54.11
C PRO A 687 -20.44 -14.86 52.92
N TYR A 688 -20.31 -14.23 51.75
CA TYR A 688 -21.08 -14.59 50.56
C TYR A 688 -20.23 -14.43 49.32
N PRO A 689 -19.76 -15.52 48.69
CA PRO A 689 -19.29 -15.47 47.34
C PRO A 689 -20.49 -15.15 46.44
N GLY A 690 -20.68 -13.87 46.05
CA GLY A 690 -21.77 -13.43 45.18
C GLY A 690 -22.48 -12.15 45.58
N GLU A 691 -22.33 -11.61 46.78
CA GLU A 691 -22.68 -10.21 47.03
C GLU A 691 -21.55 -9.32 46.50
N ALA A 692 -21.96 -8.24 45.81
CA ALA A 692 -21.05 -7.28 45.21
C ALA A 692 -19.95 -6.87 46.22
N PRO A 693 -18.67 -6.97 45.88
CA PRO A 693 -17.63 -6.41 46.72
C PRO A 693 -17.92 -4.95 46.96
N TYR A 694 -17.70 -4.48 48.17
CA TYR A 694 -17.79 -3.09 48.59
C TYR A 694 -17.39 -2.17 47.44
N THR A 695 -18.36 -1.41 46.89
CA THR A 695 -18.13 -0.34 45.98
C THR A 695 -17.54 0.85 46.71
N PRO A 696 -16.23 1.15 46.57
CA PRO A 696 -15.73 2.42 47.05
C PRO A 696 -16.45 3.55 46.33
N PRO A 697 -16.68 4.71 46.95
CA PRO A 697 -17.24 5.88 46.27
C PRO A 697 -16.35 6.17 45.06
N LEU A 698 -17.00 6.33 43.90
CA LEU A 698 -16.35 6.63 42.63
C LEU A 698 -15.39 7.82 42.78
N PRO A 699 -14.12 7.70 42.38
CA PRO A 699 -13.33 8.90 42.17
C PRO A 699 -14.01 9.76 41.12
N SER A 700 -14.01 11.06 41.31
CA SER A 700 -14.57 12.02 40.36
C SER A 700 -13.91 11.76 39.00
N PRO A 701 -14.65 11.75 37.89
CA PRO A 701 -14.07 11.55 36.57
C PRO A 701 -12.95 12.60 36.32
N PRO A 702 -11.85 12.23 35.68
CA PRO A 702 -10.85 13.20 35.30
C PRO A 702 -11.48 14.30 34.47
N PRO A 703 -11.06 15.56 34.61
CA PRO A 703 -11.61 16.68 33.84
C PRO A 703 -11.49 16.35 32.35
N ALA A 704 -12.58 16.58 31.60
CA ALA A 704 -12.59 16.40 30.16
C ALA A 704 -11.41 17.15 29.53
N PRO A 705 -10.70 16.55 28.56
CA PRO A 705 -9.61 17.24 27.87
C PRO A 705 -10.15 18.51 27.23
N THR A 706 -9.57 19.65 27.55
CA THR A 706 -9.88 20.94 26.94
C THR A 706 -9.69 20.84 25.42
N PRO A 707 -10.67 21.24 24.61
CA PRO A 707 -10.52 21.25 23.15
C PRO A 707 -9.36 22.19 22.79
N ARG A 708 -8.30 21.68 22.20
CA ARG A 708 -7.31 22.55 21.56
C ARG A 708 -7.93 23.14 20.31
N THR A 709 -7.95 24.46 20.27
CA THR A 709 -8.28 25.24 19.08
C THR A 709 -7.36 24.82 17.93
N THR A 710 -7.93 24.38 16.83
CA THR A 710 -7.25 24.16 15.55
C THR A 710 -6.62 25.49 15.08
N PRO A 711 -5.36 25.49 14.63
CA PRO A 711 -4.82 26.63 13.87
C PRO A 711 -5.55 26.74 12.53
N PRO A 712 -5.71 27.96 11.98
CA PRO A 712 -6.36 28.14 10.69
C PRO A 712 -5.54 27.49 9.58
N ALA A 713 -6.25 26.89 8.63
CA ALA A 713 -5.68 26.34 7.40
C ALA A 713 -5.01 27.46 6.58
N HIS A 714 -3.76 27.25 6.20
CA HIS A 714 -3.08 27.94 5.11
C HIS A 714 -2.76 26.97 3.98
#